data_f5e695f5d6bdfffcf73b033b51b70e67
#
_entry.id   f5e695f5d6bdfffcf73b033b51b70e67
#
_cell.length_a   1.000
_cell.length_b   1.000
_cell.length_c   1.000
_cell.angle_alpha   90.00
_cell.angle_beta   90.00
_cell.angle_gamma   90.00
#
_symmetry.space_group_name_H-M   'P 1'
#
loop_
_entity.id
_entity.type
_entity.pdbx_description
1 polymer ?
#
loop_
_entity_poly.entity_id
_entity_poly.type
_entity_poly.pdbx_seq_one_letter_code
_entity_poly.pdbx_strand_id
1 'polypeptide(L)'
;MKLKYFSLLLCGALTLTSCNDFLDREPEDSLTPSKYFTAEADLAAYSINLYNFNSIQPGSYGIGTFADDNGTDNQVNAGGSNLWIPGQYKVGSSNPWNFTQVRHCNYFFEKVLPKYEAGKIQGNADNIKHYIGEMYLLRAYAYFNLLKNIGDCPIITTALPDEESVLLKASHRDPRNKVARFILEDLDKAISLLKEVSPDGKKERVSRDVAYLLRSRVALYEGTFEKYHAGTAFVPGGKDWPGAAEDAAGYDNAAEVKYFLGEAMKSAKMVGDKMVSKLAENTATDEGMDNKYKSINSYYTMFCDVDMSTYPEVLMWREYSVAKGTGHNTQQYFQKNGCNTGWTRGLVNSFVMENGYPIYAAASGYNDSQELNGISATLANRDSRIRIFTKGDNSVESYFADGTTANVQLGSSIFEETEKRAVTGYMIKKGKHYDPTMYLTHFHSVNGSLLFRGVEALLNYIEASYELNGTIDATAESYWKAIRRRAKVNENYSITIAATDMNEEAKGDFAAYSHGKLIDATLYNIRRERRNELIGEGFRWADLQRWRACDQVKNYQVEGFRYWGTVYEGAFRDKDGNDKAVVDLTGEKGNMSAKTLSNYIRPYQIKPADHNLLYNGLNFTPAHYLMPLPQSVFRKTATNKADLKTSVVYQNPGWPMIDGNGAETIE
;
A
#
# COMPACT_ATOMS: atom_id res chain seq x y z
N MET A 1 -33.52 79.40 -25.08
CA MET A 1 -33.48 78.54 -23.85
C MET A 1 -34.30 77.21 -23.93
N LYS A 2 -34.86 76.86 -25.09
CA LYS A 2 -35.66 75.61 -25.26
C LYS A 2 -34.93 74.50 -25.97
N LEU A 3 -33.76 74.75 -26.55
CA LEU A 3 -33.02 73.72 -27.30
C LEU A 3 -31.99 72.94 -26.42
N LYS A 4 -31.56 73.46 -25.28
CA LYS A 4 -30.62 72.80 -24.37
C LYS A 4 -31.23 71.68 -23.51
N TYR A 5 -32.52 71.72 -23.28
CA TYR A 5 -33.20 70.67 -22.49
C TYR A 5 -33.62 69.47 -23.30
N PHE A 6 -33.78 69.62 -24.64
CA PHE A 6 -34.11 68.50 -25.51
C PHE A 6 -32.90 67.57 -25.74
N SER A 7 -31.69 68.13 -25.75
CA SER A 7 -30.47 67.37 -25.87
C SER A 7 -30.15 66.60 -24.57
N LEU A 8 -30.53 67.04 -23.39
CA LEU A 8 -30.33 66.39 -22.11
C LEU A 8 -31.33 65.20 -21.93
N LEU A 9 -32.56 65.34 -22.44
CA LEU A 9 -33.54 64.23 -22.39
C LEU A 9 -33.21 63.09 -23.38
N LEU A 10 -32.60 63.39 -24.54
CA LEU A 10 -32.19 62.39 -25.51
C LEU A 10 -30.93 61.62 -25.06
N CYS A 11 -30.00 62.25 -24.30
CA CYS A 11 -28.89 61.54 -23.71
C CYS A 11 -29.30 60.68 -22.49
N GLY A 12 -30.35 61.06 -21.75
CA GLY A 12 -30.89 60.29 -20.64
C GLY A 12 -31.68 59.03 -21.05
N ALA A 13 -32.24 59.05 -22.26
CA ALA A 13 -33.00 57.88 -22.80
C ALA A 13 -32.11 56.82 -23.46
N LEU A 14 -30.85 57.13 -23.80
CA LEU A 14 -29.88 56.22 -24.38
C LEU A 14 -29.06 55.43 -23.33
N THR A 15 -29.17 55.76 -22.04
CA THR A 15 -28.45 55.06 -20.94
C THR A 15 -29.29 53.97 -20.27
N LEU A 16 -30.55 53.72 -20.70
CA LEU A 16 -31.42 52.71 -20.11
C LEU A 16 -31.52 51.41 -20.93
N THR A 17 -30.81 51.31 -22.05
CA THR A 17 -30.60 50.03 -22.73
C THR A 17 -29.19 49.51 -22.43
N SER A 18 -28.85 49.41 -21.14
CA SER A 18 -27.67 48.70 -20.72
C SER A 18 -27.96 47.21 -20.92
N CYS A 19 -27.27 46.61 -21.86
CA CYS A 19 -27.30 45.20 -22.17
C CYS A 19 -27.06 44.38 -20.89
N ASN A 20 -28.09 43.77 -20.35
CA ASN A 20 -27.94 42.72 -19.38
C ASN A 20 -27.15 41.50 -19.99
N ASP A 21 -27.10 41.39 -21.29
CA ASP A 21 -26.37 40.35 -22.02
C ASP A 21 -24.85 40.49 -22.03
N PHE A 22 -24.28 41.68 -21.69
CA PHE A 22 -22.82 41.88 -21.71
C PHE A 22 -22.12 41.43 -20.44
N LEU A 23 -22.83 41.47 -19.32
CA LEU A 23 -22.29 41.00 -18.02
C LEU A 23 -22.49 39.48 -17.83
N ASP A 24 -23.40 38.86 -18.59
CA ASP A 24 -23.66 37.44 -18.57
C ASP A 24 -22.92 36.64 -19.68
N ARG A 25 -22.12 37.33 -20.52
CA ARG A 25 -21.24 36.61 -21.46
C ARG A 25 -20.06 36.03 -20.71
N GLU A 26 -20.05 34.66 -20.67
CA GLU A 26 -18.86 33.93 -20.28
C GLU A 26 -17.67 34.37 -21.15
N PRO A 27 -16.48 34.63 -20.58
CA PRO A 27 -15.29 34.99 -21.35
C PRO A 27 -15.02 34.00 -22.46
N GLU A 28 -14.91 34.45 -23.70
CA GLU A 28 -14.68 33.56 -24.86
C GLU A 28 -13.34 32.83 -24.81
N ASP A 29 -12.36 33.39 -24.08
CA ASP A 29 -11.00 32.87 -23.92
C ASP A 29 -10.79 32.02 -22.63
N SER A 30 -11.82 31.82 -21.80
CA SER A 30 -11.76 30.95 -20.64
C SER A 30 -12.49 29.64 -20.88
N LEU A 31 -11.86 28.53 -20.49
CA LEU A 31 -12.50 27.21 -20.43
C LEU A 31 -13.55 27.23 -19.31
N THR A 32 -14.78 27.62 -19.67
CA THR A 32 -15.91 27.58 -18.73
C THR A 32 -16.44 26.15 -18.62
N PRO A 33 -17.01 25.74 -17.48
CA PRO A 33 -17.58 24.40 -17.30
C PRO A 33 -18.64 24.02 -18.32
N SER A 34 -19.34 25.02 -18.92
CA SER A 34 -20.33 24.80 -19.97
C SER A 34 -19.69 24.38 -21.30
N LYS A 35 -18.49 24.89 -21.61
CA LYS A 35 -17.72 24.61 -22.84
C LYS A 35 -16.78 23.41 -22.70
N TYR A 36 -16.46 22.97 -21.47
CA TYR A 36 -15.65 21.82 -21.19
C TYR A 36 -16.50 20.53 -21.12
N PHE A 37 -15.89 19.37 -21.25
CA PHE A 37 -16.56 18.05 -21.31
C PHE A 37 -17.50 17.91 -22.52
N THR A 38 -17.07 18.35 -23.68
CA THR A 38 -17.82 18.20 -24.94
C THR A 38 -17.23 17.16 -25.89
N ALA A 39 -16.00 16.70 -25.60
CA ALA A 39 -15.30 15.71 -26.39
C ALA A 39 -14.73 14.59 -25.51
N GLU A 40 -14.55 13.40 -26.10
CA GLU A 40 -13.87 12.26 -25.48
C GLU A 40 -12.52 12.64 -24.84
N ALA A 41 -11.74 13.47 -25.55
CA ALA A 41 -10.42 13.91 -25.07
C ALA A 41 -10.50 14.71 -23.76
N ASP A 42 -11.56 15.48 -23.54
CA ASP A 42 -11.77 16.23 -22.30
C ASP A 42 -11.95 15.27 -21.10
N LEU A 43 -12.72 14.19 -21.30
CA LEU A 43 -12.94 13.18 -20.29
C LEU A 43 -11.64 12.44 -19.96
N ALA A 44 -10.91 12.04 -20.99
CA ALA A 44 -9.61 11.38 -20.86
C ALA A 44 -8.58 12.23 -20.10
N ALA A 45 -8.51 13.53 -20.44
CA ALA A 45 -7.59 14.46 -19.77
C ALA A 45 -7.98 14.73 -18.32
N TYR A 46 -9.29 14.85 -18.03
CA TYR A 46 -9.76 15.08 -16.67
C TYR A 46 -9.52 13.85 -15.76
N SER A 47 -9.90 12.65 -16.24
CA SER A 47 -9.78 11.44 -15.42
C SER A 47 -8.32 11.10 -15.10
N ILE A 48 -7.37 11.22 -16.05
CA ILE A 48 -5.97 10.89 -15.83
C ILE A 48 -5.31 11.77 -14.75
N ASN A 49 -5.73 13.03 -14.60
CA ASN A 49 -5.24 13.93 -13.57
C ASN A 49 -5.65 13.50 -12.15
N LEU A 50 -6.61 12.59 -12.02
CA LEU A 50 -7.07 12.07 -10.73
C LEU A 50 -6.49 10.70 -10.39
N TYR A 51 -5.54 10.19 -11.19
CA TYR A 51 -4.83 8.93 -10.94
C TYR A 51 -3.79 9.13 -9.84
N ASN A 52 -4.22 9.01 -8.59
CA ASN A 52 -3.37 9.12 -7.41
C ASN A 52 -3.05 7.77 -6.78
N PHE A 53 -2.94 6.72 -7.59
CA PHE A 53 -2.46 5.43 -7.13
C PHE A 53 -1.03 5.56 -6.60
N ASN A 54 -0.72 4.75 -5.58
CA ASN A 54 0.61 4.74 -4.99
C ASN A 54 1.65 4.29 -6.03
N SER A 55 2.53 5.18 -6.42
CA SER A 55 3.55 4.96 -7.46
C SER A 55 4.81 5.74 -7.12
N ILE A 56 5.93 5.37 -7.74
CA ILE A 56 7.15 6.16 -7.64
C ILE A 56 6.86 7.59 -8.12
N GLN A 57 7.20 8.60 -7.33
CA GLN A 57 6.99 9.98 -7.75
C GLN A 57 8.15 10.45 -8.63
N PRO A 58 7.87 11.18 -9.75
CA PRO A 58 8.91 11.79 -10.56
C PRO A 58 9.86 12.62 -9.71
N GLY A 59 11.16 12.52 -9.98
CA GLY A 59 12.19 13.22 -9.23
C GLY A 59 12.47 12.68 -7.82
N SER A 60 11.73 11.70 -7.33
CA SER A 60 11.90 11.17 -5.97
C SER A 60 13.25 10.47 -5.79
N TYR A 61 13.74 10.51 -4.54
CA TYR A 61 14.97 9.90 -4.10
C TYR A 61 14.66 8.86 -3.02
N GLY A 62 14.81 7.59 -3.32
CA GLY A 62 14.46 6.45 -2.48
C GLY A 62 14.15 5.21 -3.30
N ILE A 63 13.82 4.10 -2.67
CA ILE A 63 13.44 2.86 -3.40
C ILE A 63 11.97 2.83 -3.84
N GLY A 64 11.29 3.98 -3.79
CA GLY A 64 9.90 4.10 -4.23
C GLY A 64 8.96 3.21 -3.42
N THR A 65 7.99 2.59 -4.10
CA THR A 65 6.96 1.73 -3.49
C THR A 65 7.52 0.50 -2.76
N PHE A 66 8.76 0.10 -3.04
CA PHE A 66 9.43 -0.99 -2.32
C PHE A 66 9.80 -0.64 -0.86
N ALA A 67 9.56 0.60 -0.43
CA ALA A 67 9.71 1.05 0.95
C ALA A 67 8.38 1.05 1.74
N ASP A 68 7.25 0.73 1.12
CA ASP A 68 5.92 0.90 1.71
C ASP A 68 5.62 -0.07 2.87
N ASP A 69 6.35 -1.16 2.96
CA ASP A 69 6.29 -2.07 4.12
C ASP A 69 7.16 -1.59 5.31
N ASN A 70 7.90 -0.47 5.18
CA ASN A 70 8.67 0.08 6.31
C ASN A 70 7.76 0.41 7.50
N GLY A 71 8.23 0.04 8.68
CA GLY A 71 7.46 0.22 9.91
C GLY A 71 6.42 -0.88 10.15
N THR A 72 6.54 -2.02 9.46
CA THR A 72 5.78 -3.25 9.76
C THR A 72 6.73 -4.35 10.24
N ASP A 73 6.20 -5.55 10.51
CA ASP A 73 7.01 -6.74 10.80
C ASP A 73 7.68 -7.36 9.56
N ASN A 74 7.47 -6.79 8.36
CA ASN A 74 8.17 -7.17 7.14
C ASN A 74 9.48 -6.41 6.97
N GLN A 75 9.45 -5.10 7.20
CA GLN A 75 10.50 -4.19 6.76
C GLN A 75 10.65 -3.04 7.74
N VAL A 76 11.89 -2.67 8.03
CA VAL A 76 12.18 -1.56 8.95
C VAL A 76 13.26 -0.65 8.38
N ASN A 77 13.21 0.61 8.76
CA ASN A 77 14.24 1.61 8.53
C ASN A 77 14.93 2.01 9.85
N ALA A 78 16.01 2.76 9.75
CA ALA A 78 16.79 3.15 10.93
C ALA A 78 16.01 4.06 11.90
N GLY A 79 15.05 4.84 11.42
CA GLY A 79 14.25 5.75 12.26
C GLY A 79 13.07 5.08 12.98
N GLY A 80 12.68 3.89 12.54
CA GLY A 80 11.49 3.22 13.05
C GLY A 80 10.18 3.93 12.70
N SER A 81 9.11 3.62 13.44
CA SER A 81 7.79 4.24 13.25
C SER A 81 7.15 4.58 14.58
N ASN A 82 6.61 5.79 14.70
CA ASN A 82 5.86 6.26 15.88
C ASN A 82 4.61 5.41 16.17
N LEU A 83 4.13 4.65 15.19
CA LEU A 83 3.02 3.69 15.34
C LEU A 83 3.26 2.70 16.50
N TRP A 84 4.52 2.33 16.75
CA TRP A 84 4.94 1.33 17.72
C TRP A 84 5.47 1.91 19.03
N ILE A 85 5.40 3.24 19.19
CA ILE A 85 5.93 3.92 20.37
C ILE A 85 4.76 4.57 21.11
N PRO A 86 4.37 4.08 22.30
CA PRO A 86 3.28 4.65 23.07
C PRO A 86 3.40 6.17 23.22
N GLY A 87 2.33 6.90 22.90
CA GLY A 87 2.25 8.35 23.01
C GLY A 87 3.04 9.15 21.97
N GLN A 88 3.73 8.52 21.01
CA GLN A 88 4.48 9.25 19.96
C GLN A 88 3.69 9.42 18.66
N TYR A 89 2.74 8.54 18.36
CA TYR A 89 1.78 8.83 17.30
C TYR A 89 0.69 9.75 17.88
N LYS A 90 0.50 10.92 17.29
CA LYS A 90 -0.26 12.02 17.90
C LYS A 90 -1.32 12.57 16.98
N VAL A 91 -2.41 13.06 17.56
CA VAL A 91 -3.44 13.85 16.85
C VAL A 91 -2.77 15.05 16.19
N GLY A 92 -3.15 15.34 14.95
CA GLY A 92 -2.59 16.45 14.16
C GLY A 92 -1.30 16.12 13.41
N SER A 93 -0.71 14.92 13.59
CA SER A 93 0.46 14.46 12.80
C SER A 93 0.13 14.29 11.31
N SER A 94 -1.13 14.07 10.97
CA SER A 94 -1.64 13.95 9.61
C SER A 94 -3.10 14.43 9.55
N ASN A 95 -3.60 14.64 8.33
CA ASN A 95 -5.01 14.98 8.10
C ASN A 95 -5.65 13.96 7.15
N PRO A 96 -6.18 12.84 7.66
CA PRO A 96 -6.86 11.84 6.85
C PRO A 96 -8.27 12.26 6.41
N TRP A 97 -8.83 13.36 6.94
CA TRP A 97 -10.14 13.90 6.58
C TRP A 97 -10.05 14.73 5.31
N ASN A 98 -9.85 14.06 4.17
CA ASN A 98 -9.63 14.70 2.88
C ASN A 98 -10.55 14.13 1.80
N PHE A 99 -11.53 14.92 1.38
CA PHE A 99 -12.53 14.59 0.37
C PHE A 99 -12.28 15.29 -0.99
N THR A 100 -11.10 15.86 -1.21
CA THR A 100 -10.78 16.60 -2.45
C THR A 100 -11.00 15.76 -3.69
N GLN A 101 -10.52 14.52 -3.69
CA GLN A 101 -10.72 13.62 -4.83
C GLN A 101 -12.18 13.22 -5.02
N VAL A 102 -12.90 12.95 -3.94
CA VAL A 102 -14.35 12.69 -3.98
C VAL A 102 -15.09 13.88 -4.61
N ARG A 103 -14.76 15.11 -4.20
CA ARG A 103 -15.33 16.32 -4.79
C ARG A 103 -15.07 16.45 -6.29
N HIS A 104 -13.83 16.16 -6.74
CA HIS A 104 -13.50 16.19 -8.17
C HIS A 104 -14.28 15.15 -8.96
N CYS A 105 -14.45 13.94 -8.44
CA CYS A 105 -15.27 12.92 -9.08
C CYS A 105 -16.74 13.32 -9.14
N ASN A 106 -17.30 13.86 -8.04
CA ASN A 106 -18.68 14.32 -7.99
C ASN A 106 -18.92 15.47 -8.99
N TYR A 107 -18.01 16.44 -9.05
CA TYR A 107 -18.06 17.53 -10.03
C TYR A 107 -18.08 16.99 -11.46
N PHE A 108 -17.24 16.01 -11.78
CA PHE A 108 -17.25 15.36 -13.08
C PHE A 108 -18.64 14.75 -13.38
N PHE A 109 -19.21 13.99 -12.45
CA PHE A 109 -20.52 13.37 -12.65
C PHE A 109 -21.61 14.40 -12.88
N GLU A 110 -21.65 15.48 -12.12
CA GLU A 110 -22.64 16.56 -12.31
C GLU A 110 -22.56 17.23 -13.69
N LYS A 111 -21.34 17.38 -14.23
CA LYS A 111 -21.13 18.05 -15.53
C LYS A 111 -21.21 17.10 -16.72
N VAL A 112 -20.84 15.84 -16.57
CA VAL A 112 -20.69 14.88 -17.65
C VAL A 112 -21.94 14.03 -17.85
N LEU A 113 -22.56 13.50 -16.79
CA LEU A 113 -23.68 12.56 -16.95
C LEU A 113 -24.87 13.16 -17.73
N PRO A 114 -25.34 14.40 -17.48
CA PRO A 114 -26.42 14.99 -18.29
C PRO A 114 -26.06 15.19 -19.76
N LYS A 115 -24.79 15.50 -20.06
CA LYS A 115 -24.30 15.65 -21.43
C LYS A 115 -24.20 14.29 -22.13
N TYR A 116 -23.74 13.28 -21.40
CA TYR A 116 -23.65 11.90 -21.91
C TYR A 116 -25.04 11.35 -22.26
N GLU A 117 -26.01 11.47 -21.33
CA GLU A 117 -27.39 11.04 -21.53
C GLU A 117 -28.06 11.78 -22.69
N ALA A 118 -27.74 13.05 -22.91
CA ALA A 118 -28.22 13.86 -24.02
C ALA A 118 -27.46 13.62 -25.34
N GLY A 119 -26.46 12.74 -25.39
CA GLY A 119 -25.65 12.48 -26.59
C GLY A 119 -24.79 13.68 -27.04
N LYS A 120 -24.43 14.59 -26.13
CA LYS A 120 -23.72 15.84 -26.43
C LYS A 120 -22.18 15.76 -26.33
N ILE A 121 -21.62 14.58 -26.09
CA ILE A 121 -20.17 14.38 -26.01
C ILE A 121 -19.73 13.72 -27.32
N GLN A 122 -18.82 14.38 -28.05
CA GLN A 122 -18.26 13.89 -29.28
C GLN A 122 -17.12 12.89 -29.04
N GLY A 123 -17.06 11.85 -29.88
CA GLY A 123 -15.99 10.84 -29.81
C GLY A 123 -16.51 9.41 -29.88
N ASN A 124 -15.67 8.45 -29.58
CA ASN A 124 -16.02 7.04 -29.55
C ASN A 124 -16.88 6.73 -28.31
N ALA A 125 -18.09 6.21 -28.55
CA ALA A 125 -19.07 5.96 -27.49
C ALA A 125 -18.55 5.00 -26.39
N ASP A 126 -17.77 3.96 -26.77
CA ASP A 126 -17.23 3.01 -25.80
C ASP A 126 -16.06 3.59 -24.98
N ASN A 127 -15.28 4.50 -25.57
CA ASN A 127 -14.25 5.22 -24.82
C ASN A 127 -14.87 6.26 -23.87
N ILE A 128 -15.92 6.96 -24.28
CA ILE A 128 -16.67 7.88 -23.40
C ILE A 128 -17.21 7.12 -22.19
N LYS A 129 -17.85 5.96 -22.39
CA LYS A 129 -18.29 5.08 -21.28
C LYS A 129 -17.13 4.68 -20.39
N HIS A 130 -16.00 4.30 -20.99
CA HIS A 130 -14.81 3.91 -20.27
C HIS A 130 -14.31 5.02 -19.32
N TYR A 131 -14.19 6.26 -19.79
CA TYR A 131 -13.73 7.37 -18.95
C TYR A 131 -14.73 7.73 -17.83
N ILE A 132 -16.03 7.54 -18.06
CA ILE A 132 -17.04 7.64 -16.99
C ILE A 132 -16.82 6.52 -15.96
N GLY A 133 -16.56 5.29 -16.42
CA GLY A 133 -16.23 4.14 -15.57
C GLY A 133 -14.96 4.35 -14.73
N GLU A 134 -13.93 4.99 -15.31
CA GLU A 134 -12.72 5.38 -14.57
C GLU A 134 -13.07 6.28 -13.39
N MET A 135 -13.94 7.25 -13.56
CA MET A 135 -14.30 8.18 -12.50
C MET A 135 -15.03 7.50 -11.34
N TYR A 136 -15.88 6.51 -11.62
CA TYR A 136 -16.49 5.68 -10.58
C TYR A 136 -15.44 4.87 -9.82
N LEU A 137 -14.48 4.24 -10.50
CA LEU A 137 -13.38 3.52 -9.87
C LEU A 137 -12.50 4.46 -9.02
N LEU A 138 -12.19 5.66 -9.52
CA LEU A 138 -11.36 6.64 -8.80
C LEU A 138 -12.06 7.16 -7.54
N ARG A 139 -13.40 7.36 -7.57
CA ARG A 139 -14.16 7.71 -6.38
C ARG A 139 -14.18 6.55 -5.37
N ALA A 140 -14.40 5.34 -5.84
CA ALA A 140 -14.32 4.13 -5.02
C ALA A 140 -12.95 3.98 -4.35
N TYR A 141 -11.86 4.21 -5.08
CA TYR A 141 -10.50 4.17 -4.54
C TYR A 141 -10.24 5.25 -3.49
N ALA A 142 -10.76 6.47 -3.70
CA ALA A 142 -10.69 7.55 -2.71
C ALA A 142 -11.42 7.17 -1.42
N TYR A 143 -12.62 6.62 -1.52
CA TYR A 143 -13.38 6.14 -0.37
C TYR A 143 -12.73 4.95 0.31
N PHE A 144 -12.10 4.04 -0.43
CA PHE A 144 -11.37 2.92 0.17
C PHE A 144 -10.18 3.40 1.01
N ASN A 145 -9.49 4.46 0.58
CA ASN A 145 -8.43 5.07 1.39
C ASN A 145 -9.00 5.73 2.68
N LEU A 146 -10.15 6.42 2.59
CA LEU A 146 -10.84 6.94 3.77
C LEU A 146 -11.24 5.80 4.72
N LEU A 147 -11.88 4.75 4.20
CA LEU A 147 -12.31 3.58 4.97
C LEU A 147 -11.15 2.92 5.73
N LYS A 148 -10.01 2.70 5.09
CA LYS A 148 -8.82 2.13 5.74
C LYS A 148 -8.25 3.04 6.83
N ASN A 149 -8.23 4.35 6.58
CA ASN A 149 -7.56 5.29 7.47
C ASN A 149 -8.44 5.71 8.65
N ILE A 150 -9.73 5.96 8.43
CA ILE A 150 -10.61 6.55 9.44
C ILE A 150 -11.87 5.72 9.75
N GLY A 151 -12.13 4.63 9.01
CA GLY A 151 -13.32 3.82 9.17
C GLY A 151 -14.58 4.53 8.69
N ASP A 152 -15.48 4.85 9.61
CA ASP A 152 -16.69 5.61 9.31
C ASP A 152 -16.38 6.94 8.68
N CYS A 153 -17.11 7.34 7.63
CA CYS A 153 -16.93 8.63 6.97
C CYS A 153 -18.20 9.03 6.18
N PRO A 154 -18.40 10.33 5.93
CA PRO A 154 -19.53 10.80 5.14
C PRO A 154 -19.55 10.22 3.72
N ILE A 155 -20.72 9.76 3.25
CA ILE A 155 -20.95 9.39 1.86
C ILE A 155 -21.47 10.60 1.11
N ILE A 156 -20.61 11.25 0.32
CA ILE A 156 -20.90 12.49 -0.42
C ILE A 156 -20.93 12.16 -1.91
N THR A 157 -22.09 12.35 -2.54
CA THR A 157 -22.32 11.99 -3.96
C THR A 157 -22.46 13.20 -4.88
N THR A 158 -22.40 14.42 -4.34
CA THR A 158 -22.52 15.69 -5.08
C THR A 158 -21.35 16.63 -4.80
N ALA A 159 -21.08 17.59 -5.68
CA ALA A 159 -20.11 18.63 -5.44
C ALA A 159 -20.73 19.72 -4.53
N LEU A 160 -20.60 19.54 -3.22
CA LEU A 160 -21.22 20.45 -2.25
C LEU A 160 -20.79 21.90 -2.44
N PRO A 161 -21.71 22.88 -2.30
CA PRO A 161 -21.36 24.30 -2.26
C PRO A 161 -20.54 24.62 -1.00
N ASP A 162 -19.80 25.74 -1.04
CA ASP A 162 -19.02 26.23 0.10
C ASP A 162 -19.93 27.06 1.04
N GLU A 163 -20.89 26.35 1.65
CA GLU A 163 -21.86 26.91 2.59
C GLU A 163 -21.79 26.12 3.91
N GLU A 164 -21.53 26.80 5.02
CA GLU A 164 -21.30 26.16 6.32
C GLU A 164 -22.44 25.22 6.72
N SER A 165 -23.69 25.61 6.55
CA SER A 165 -24.86 24.79 6.92
C SER A 165 -24.96 23.51 6.12
N VAL A 166 -24.61 23.55 4.82
CA VAL A 166 -24.61 22.37 3.94
C VAL A 166 -23.46 21.47 4.30
N LEU A 167 -22.26 22.04 4.51
CA LEU A 167 -21.07 21.26 4.87
C LEU A 167 -21.19 20.59 6.25
N LEU A 168 -21.75 21.28 7.24
CA LEU A 168 -22.03 20.69 8.55
C LEU A 168 -22.96 19.50 8.44
N LYS A 169 -24.08 19.63 7.73
CA LYS A 169 -25.05 18.54 7.54
C LYS A 169 -24.41 17.35 6.81
N ALA A 170 -23.57 17.62 5.80
CA ALA A 170 -22.89 16.58 5.02
C ALA A 170 -21.68 15.95 5.74
N SER A 171 -21.28 16.47 6.92
CA SER A 171 -20.13 15.95 7.68
C SER A 171 -20.51 14.81 8.64
N HIS A 172 -21.78 14.40 8.69
CA HIS A 172 -22.20 13.21 9.44
C HIS A 172 -21.47 11.97 8.94
N ARG A 173 -20.92 11.15 9.85
CA ARG A 173 -20.16 9.95 9.49
C ARG A 173 -21.11 8.76 9.31
N ASP A 174 -21.16 8.22 8.11
CA ASP A 174 -21.83 6.94 7.83
C ASP A 174 -20.98 5.79 8.36
N PRO A 175 -21.60 4.73 8.92
CA PRO A 175 -20.92 3.53 9.38
C PRO A 175 -20.09 2.86 8.27
N ARG A 176 -18.95 2.27 8.64
CA ARG A 176 -17.99 1.69 7.73
C ARG A 176 -18.56 0.65 6.76
N ASN A 177 -19.50 -0.18 7.21
CA ASN A 177 -20.15 -1.15 6.35
C ASN A 177 -20.96 -0.49 5.23
N LYS A 178 -21.66 0.63 5.52
CA LYS A 178 -22.39 1.42 4.50
C LYS A 178 -21.41 2.07 3.53
N VAL A 179 -20.30 2.62 4.03
CA VAL A 179 -19.21 3.16 3.18
C VAL A 179 -18.65 2.08 2.27
N ALA A 180 -18.34 0.89 2.79
CA ALA A 180 -17.83 -0.22 2.00
C ALA A 180 -18.83 -0.67 0.92
N ARG A 181 -20.13 -0.76 1.24
CA ARG A 181 -21.19 -1.07 0.26
C ARG A 181 -21.26 -0.01 -0.83
N PHE A 182 -21.19 1.27 -0.48
CA PHE A 182 -21.13 2.35 -1.46
C PHE A 182 -19.90 2.24 -2.40
N ILE A 183 -18.74 1.87 -1.87
CA ILE A 183 -17.54 1.61 -2.68
C ILE A 183 -17.80 0.47 -3.67
N LEU A 184 -18.42 -0.64 -3.23
CA LEU A 184 -18.75 -1.76 -4.11
C LEU A 184 -19.76 -1.37 -5.20
N GLU A 185 -20.76 -0.53 -4.88
CA GLU A 185 -21.73 0.00 -5.84
C GLU A 185 -21.05 0.87 -6.92
N ASP A 186 -20.12 1.73 -6.55
CA ASP A 186 -19.35 2.51 -7.50
C ASP A 186 -18.47 1.60 -8.38
N LEU A 187 -17.87 0.55 -7.82
CA LEU A 187 -17.10 -0.43 -8.57
C LEU A 187 -18.00 -1.26 -9.51
N ASP A 188 -19.24 -1.57 -9.14
CA ASP A 188 -20.19 -2.24 -10.03
C ASP A 188 -20.54 -1.36 -11.24
N LYS A 189 -20.73 -0.03 -11.04
CA LYS A 189 -20.89 0.93 -12.13
C LYS A 189 -19.63 0.98 -13.00
N ALA A 190 -18.45 1.05 -12.38
CA ALA A 190 -17.18 1.03 -13.11
C ALA A 190 -17.02 -0.23 -13.97
N ILE A 191 -17.29 -1.42 -13.42
CA ILE A 191 -17.22 -2.71 -14.12
C ILE A 191 -18.15 -2.73 -15.34
N SER A 192 -19.35 -2.18 -15.23
CA SER A 192 -20.32 -2.12 -16.34
C SER A 192 -19.89 -1.21 -17.51
N LEU A 193 -19.07 -0.19 -17.21
CA LEU A 193 -18.68 0.85 -18.16
C LEU A 193 -17.27 0.66 -18.73
N LEU A 194 -16.35 0.07 -17.94
CA LEU A 194 -14.96 -0.11 -18.32
C LEU A 194 -14.79 -1.19 -19.39
N LYS A 195 -13.89 -0.96 -20.32
CA LYS A 195 -13.43 -1.94 -21.32
C LYS A 195 -12.50 -2.97 -20.66
N GLU A 196 -12.37 -4.15 -21.26
CA GLU A 196 -11.37 -5.15 -20.85
C GLU A 196 -9.94 -4.66 -21.10
N VAL A 197 -9.73 -4.01 -22.24
CA VAL A 197 -8.47 -3.35 -22.58
C VAL A 197 -8.71 -1.85 -22.55
N SER A 198 -7.89 -1.15 -21.77
CA SER A 198 -7.96 0.31 -21.68
C SER A 198 -7.71 0.99 -23.04
N PRO A 199 -8.27 2.21 -23.29
CA PRO A 199 -8.14 2.88 -24.57
C PRO A 199 -6.70 3.15 -25.02
N ASP A 200 -5.76 3.27 -24.10
CA ASP A 200 -4.33 3.46 -24.37
C ASP A 200 -3.63 2.18 -24.88
N GLY A 201 -4.24 1.01 -24.66
CA GLY A 201 -3.67 -0.29 -25.04
C GLY A 201 -2.38 -0.68 -24.29
N LYS A 202 -1.92 0.16 -23.34
CA LYS A 202 -0.63 0.01 -22.64
C LYS A 202 -0.75 -0.37 -21.17
N LYS A 203 -1.97 -0.56 -20.66
CA LYS A 203 -2.26 -0.83 -19.25
C LYS A 203 -1.80 0.30 -18.28
N GLU A 204 -1.66 1.53 -18.78
CA GLU A 204 -1.40 2.71 -17.96
C GLU A 204 -2.70 3.34 -17.41
N ARG A 205 -3.86 2.86 -17.91
CA ARG A 205 -5.19 3.22 -17.43
C ARG A 205 -5.90 2.01 -16.86
N VAL A 206 -6.86 2.24 -15.96
CA VAL A 206 -7.64 1.18 -15.35
C VAL A 206 -8.46 0.43 -16.41
N SER A 207 -8.68 -0.85 -16.17
CA SER A 207 -9.50 -1.73 -17.01
C SER A 207 -10.57 -2.40 -16.15
N ARG A 208 -11.46 -3.16 -16.80
CA ARG A 208 -12.50 -3.93 -16.10
C ARG A 208 -11.88 -4.93 -15.11
N ASP A 209 -10.77 -5.55 -15.47
CA ASP A 209 -10.09 -6.50 -14.57
C ASP A 209 -9.47 -5.79 -13.36
N VAL A 210 -8.97 -4.56 -13.50
CA VAL A 210 -8.54 -3.72 -12.37
C VAL A 210 -9.72 -3.41 -11.43
N ALA A 211 -10.91 -3.11 -12.00
CA ALA A 211 -12.09 -2.84 -11.19
C ALA A 211 -12.56 -4.09 -10.40
N TYR A 212 -12.58 -5.27 -11.02
CA TYR A 212 -12.86 -6.52 -10.30
C TYR A 212 -11.82 -6.81 -9.22
N LEU A 213 -10.54 -6.59 -9.50
CA LEU A 213 -9.47 -6.79 -8.52
C LEU A 213 -9.64 -5.85 -7.33
N LEU A 214 -9.86 -4.55 -7.57
CA LEU A 214 -10.09 -3.57 -6.51
C LEU A 214 -11.35 -3.91 -5.70
N ARG A 215 -12.43 -4.35 -6.37
CA ARG A 215 -13.67 -4.78 -5.71
C ARG A 215 -13.42 -5.96 -4.77
N SER A 216 -12.62 -6.95 -5.21
CA SER A 216 -12.25 -8.08 -4.35
C SER A 216 -11.40 -7.66 -3.16
N ARG A 217 -10.46 -6.70 -3.35
CA ARG A 217 -9.61 -6.14 -2.28
C ARG A 217 -10.43 -5.43 -1.23
N VAL A 218 -11.36 -4.55 -1.65
CA VAL A 218 -12.25 -3.81 -0.74
C VAL A 218 -13.14 -4.77 0.05
N ALA A 219 -13.77 -5.70 -0.63
CA ALA A 219 -14.67 -6.66 0.00
C ALA A 219 -13.93 -7.60 0.97
N LEU A 220 -12.73 -8.09 0.62
CA LEU A 220 -11.90 -8.90 1.53
C LEU A 220 -11.47 -8.08 2.76
N TYR A 221 -11.03 -6.82 2.53
CA TYR A 221 -10.62 -5.93 3.60
C TYR A 221 -11.75 -5.74 4.61
N GLU A 222 -12.94 -5.33 4.13
CA GLU A 222 -14.06 -5.06 5.02
C GLU A 222 -14.59 -6.32 5.69
N GLY A 223 -14.77 -7.41 4.95
CA GLY A 223 -15.27 -8.67 5.53
C GLY A 223 -14.37 -9.22 6.63
N THR A 224 -13.06 -9.12 6.48
CA THR A 224 -12.13 -9.55 7.55
C THR A 224 -12.00 -8.52 8.65
N PHE A 225 -12.08 -7.21 8.37
CA PHE A 225 -12.10 -6.18 9.40
C PHE A 225 -13.33 -6.36 10.30
N GLU A 226 -14.52 -6.47 9.73
CA GLU A 226 -15.78 -6.73 10.45
C GLU A 226 -15.70 -8.00 11.31
N LYS A 227 -15.08 -9.08 10.78
CA LYS A 227 -14.93 -10.36 11.48
C LYS A 227 -14.05 -10.23 12.72
N TYR A 228 -12.89 -9.61 12.59
CA TYR A 228 -11.89 -9.59 13.67
C TYR A 228 -12.02 -8.42 14.63
N HIS A 229 -12.76 -7.38 14.25
CA HIS A 229 -13.11 -6.27 15.14
C HIS A 229 -14.54 -6.35 15.69
N ALA A 230 -15.23 -7.47 15.49
CA ALA A 230 -16.60 -7.69 15.96
C ALA A 230 -16.77 -7.32 17.44
N GLY A 231 -17.83 -6.58 17.76
CA GLY A 231 -18.17 -6.18 19.11
C GLY A 231 -17.30 -5.10 19.74
N THR A 232 -16.31 -4.56 19.01
CA THR A 232 -15.44 -3.48 19.50
C THR A 232 -15.92 -2.11 19.04
N ALA A 233 -15.29 -1.05 19.54
CA ALA A 233 -15.55 0.33 19.15
C ALA A 233 -15.25 0.64 17.67
N PHE A 234 -14.63 -0.27 16.94
CA PHE A 234 -14.26 -0.08 15.53
C PHE A 234 -15.34 -0.50 14.53
N VAL A 235 -16.40 -1.14 14.97
CA VAL A 235 -17.51 -1.61 14.14
C VAL A 235 -18.86 -1.11 14.66
N PRO A 236 -19.87 -0.90 13.80
CA PRO A 236 -21.15 -0.35 14.20
C PRO A 236 -21.81 -1.16 15.33
N GLY A 237 -22.35 -0.46 16.34
CA GLY A 237 -23.02 -1.09 17.47
C GLY A 237 -22.15 -1.91 18.41
N GLY A 238 -20.84 -1.94 18.21
CA GLY A 238 -19.90 -2.56 19.16
C GLY A 238 -19.75 -1.75 20.45
N LYS A 239 -19.09 -2.34 21.46
CA LYS A 239 -18.86 -1.68 22.75
C LYS A 239 -18.09 -0.38 22.51
N ASP A 240 -18.60 0.73 23.02
CA ASP A 240 -17.99 2.07 22.92
C ASP A 240 -17.83 2.60 21.48
N TRP A 241 -18.56 2.04 20.50
CA TRP A 241 -18.60 2.61 19.15
C TRP A 241 -19.18 4.05 19.21
N PRO A 242 -18.47 5.05 18.64
CA PRO A 242 -18.81 6.46 18.85
C PRO A 242 -19.96 6.98 17.98
N GLY A 243 -20.44 6.20 17.01
CA GLY A 243 -21.58 6.58 16.16
C GLY A 243 -22.91 6.55 16.89
N ALA A 244 -23.93 7.19 16.33
CA ALA A 244 -25.27 7.20 16.91
C ALA A 244 -25.95 5.82 16.80
N ALA A 245 -26.76 5.45 17.80
CA ALA A 245 -27.42 4.13 17.83
C ALA A 245 -28.30 3.89 16.60
N GLU A 246 -28.96 4.94 16.10
CA GLU A 246 -29.79 4.89 14.90
C GLU A 246 -28.96 4.58 13.63
N ASP A 247 -27.70 4.93 13.58
CA ASP A 247 -26.82 4.63 12.44
C ASP A 247 -26.46 3.14 12.37
N ALA A 248 -26.41 2.48 13.54
CA ALA A 248 -26.22 1.03 13.64
C ALA A 248 -27.53 0.23 13.55
N ALA A 249 -28.68 0.90 13.37
CA ALA A 249 -29.95 0.21 13.28
C ALA A 249 -29.97 -0.80 12.10
N GLY A 250 -30.29 -2.06 12.40
CA GLY A 250 -30.29 -3.14 11.41
C GLY A 250 -28.91 -3.70 11.04
N TYR A 251 -27.83 -3.23 11.68
CA TYR A 251 -26.52 -3.82 11.48
C TYR A 251 -26.46 -5.24 12.09
N ASP A 252 -26.04 -6.20 11.27
CA ASP A 252 -25.78 -7.58 11.66
C ASP A 252 -24.36 -7.95 11.19
N ASN A 253 -23.43 -7.99 12.13
CA ASN A 253 -22.01 -8.27 11.85
C ASN A 253 -21.81 -9.59 11.08
N ALA A 254 -22.51 -10.67 11.47
CA ALA A 254 -22.33 -11.96 10.80
C ALA A 254 -22.85 -11.92 9.36
N ALA A 255 -23.95 -11.21 9.10
CA ALA A 255 -24.49 -11.00 7.77
C ALA A 255 -23.54 -10.14 6.90
N GLU A 256 -22.95 -9.06 7.47
CA GLU A 256 -21.99 -8.21 6.76
C GLU A 256 -20.72 -9.00 6.42
N VAL A 257 -20.14 -9.74 7.36
CA VAL A 257 -18.97 -10.61 7.12
C VAL A 257 -19.25 -11.59 5.97
N LYS A 258 -20.40 -12.29 6.03
CA LYS A 258 -20.81 -13.23 4.98
C LYS A 258 -20.96 -12.55 3.62
N TYR A 259 -21.59 -11.38 3.60
CA TYR A 259 -21.78 -10.60 2.37
C TYR A 259 -20.44 -10.20 1.75
N PHE A 260 -19.58 -9.53 2.51
CA PHE A 260 -18.32 -9.01 1.99
C PHE A 260 -17.36 -10.13 1.56
N LEU A 261 -17.20 -11.20 2.34
CA LEU A 261 -16.38 -12.33 1.94
C LEU A 261 -16.92 -13.04 0.68
N GLY A 262 -18.25 -13.16 0.56
CA GLY A 262 -18.88 -13.68 -0.66
C GLY A 262 -18.63 -12.80 -1.89
N GLU A 263 -18.71 -11.48 -1.75
CA GLU A 263 -18.43 -10.53 -2.84
C GLU A 263 -16.92 -10.50 -3.19
N ALA A 264 -16.04 -10.69 -2.20
CA ALA A 264 -14.60 -10.85 -2.43
C ALA A 264 -14.31 -12.07 -3.30
N MET A 265 -14.89 -13.24 -2.97
CA MET A 265 -14.74 -14.46 -3.77
C MET A 265 -15.24 -14.28 -5.21
N LYS A 266 -16.46 -13.74 -5.39
CA LYS A 266 -17.03 -13.52 -6.72
C LYS A 266 -16.13 -12.65 -7.59
N SER A 267 -15.70 -11.51 -7.07
CA SER A 267 -14.88 -10.54 -7.81
C SER A 267 -13.47 -11.08 -8.08
N ALA A 268 -12.86 -11.74 -7.09
CA ALA A 268 -11.54 -12.33 -7.23
C ALA A 268 -11.52 -13.44 -8.28
N LYS A 269 -12.58 -14.26 -8.34
CA LYS A 269 -12.68 -15.35 -9.35
C LYS A 269 -12.71 -14.82 -10.77
N MET A 270 -13.35 -13.67 -11.03
CA MET A 270 -13.41 -13.06 -12.37
C MET A 270 -12.02 -12.75 -12.95
N VAL A 271 -11.07 -12.41 -12.11
CA VAL A 271 -9.67 -12.15 -12.49
C VAL A 271 -8.82 -13.41 -12.33
N GLY A 272 -8.99 -14.13 -11.23
CA GLY A 272 -8.19 -15.30 -10.88
C GLY A 272 -8.22 -16.39 -11.94
N ASP A 273 -9.40 -16.74 -12.45
CA ASP A 273 -9.57 -17.76 -13.52
C ASP A 273 -8.79 -17.37 -14.80
N LYS A 274 -8.70 -16.07 -15.12
CA LYS A 274 -7.91 -15.60 -16.26
C LYS A 274 -6.41 -15.62 -15.99
N MET A 275 -5.99 -15.40 -14.72
CA MET A 275 -4.60 -15.14 -14.34
C MET A 275 -3.85 -16.37 -13.85
N VAL A 276 -4.53 -17.42 -13.36
CA VAL A 276 -3.90 -18.62 -12.79
C VAL A 276 -2.89 -19.28 -13.76
N SER A 277 -3.13 -19.20 -15.07
CA SER A 277 -2.23 -19.71 -16.12
C SER A 277 -1.31 -18.66 -16.73
N LYS A 278 -1.37 -17.40 -16.26
CA LYS A 278 -0.65 -16.26 -16.83
C LYS A 278 0.34 -15.61 -15.85
N LEU A 279 0.61 -16.29 -14.73
CA LEU A 279 1.61 -15.81 -13.78
C LEU A 279 2.98 -15.75 -14.45
N ALA A 280 3.73 -14.67 -14.18
CA ALA A 280 5.07 -14.50 -14.73
C ALA A 280 5.98 -15.70 -14.34
N GLU A 281 6.72 -16.22 -15.31
CA GLU A 281 7.59 -17.37 -15.10
C GLU A 281 8.75 -17.02 -14.16
N ASN A 282 9.05 -17.91 -13.22
CA ASN A 282 10.14 -17.82 -12.30
C ASN A 282 11.17 -18.92 -12.56
N THR A 283 12.37 -18.56 -12.97
CA THR A 283 13.50 -19.49 -13.19
C THR A 283 14.24 -19.84 -11.90
N ALA A 284 13.82 -19.30 -10.74
CA ALA A 284 14.45 -19.39 -9.43
C ALA A 284 15.83 -18.74 -9.31
N THR A 285 16.26 -18.03 -10.33
CA THR A 285 17.47 -17.19 -10.31
C THR A 285 17.16 -15.85 -10.94
N ASP A 286 17.81 -14.80 -10.49
CA ASP A 286 17.81 -13.47 -11.11
C ASP A 286 19.18 -13.17 -11.76
N GLU A 287 20.13 -14.07 -11.63
CA GLU A 287 21.45 -13.98 -12.26
C GLU A 287 21.39 -14.42 -13.72
N GLY A 288 22.18 -13.76 -14.54
CA GLY A 288 22.12 -13.91 -15.98
C GLY A 288 21.22 -12.89 -16.66
N MET A 289 21.58 -12.48 -17.85
CA MET A 289 20.99 -11.36 -18.56
C MET A 289 20.66 -11.72 -19.98
N ASP A 290 19.62 -11.13 -20.52
CA ASP A 290 19.45 -11.02 -21.96
C ASP A 290 20.34 -9.89 -22.54
N ASN A 291 20.28 -9.71 -23.85
CA ASN A 291 21.08 -8.69 -24.56
C ASN A 291 20.66 -7.23 -24.24
N LYS A 292 19.75 -6.99 -23.31
CA LYS A 292 19.21 -5.67 -22.95
C LYS A 292 19.24 -5.40 -21.43
N TYR A 293 20.13 -6.05 -20.69
CA TYR A 293 20.22 -5.96 -19.23
C TYR A 293 18.94 -6.40 -18.48
N LYS A 294 18.09 -7.23 -19.09
CA LYS A 294 16.96 -7.85 -18.42
C LYS A 294 17.40 -9.16 -17.80
N SER A 295 16.98 -9.43 -16.58
CA SER A 295 17.12 -10.76 -16.00
C SER A 295 16.40 -11.81 -16.85
N ILE A 296 16.96 -13.00 -16.96
CA ILE A 296 16.31 -14.16 -17.59
C ILE A 296 15.10 -14.66 -16.81
N ASN A 297 14.82 -14.07 -15.65
CA ASN A 297 13.68 -14.40 -14.78
C ASN A 297 12.58 -13.36 -14.94
N SER A 298 11.53 -13.70 -15.71
CA SER A 298 10.39 -12.80 -15.96
C SER A 298 9.67 -12.38 -14.68
N TYR A 299 9.61 -13.24 -13.66
CA TYR A 299 9.02 -12.86 -12.36
C TYR A 299 9.84 -11.79 -11.63
N TYR A 300 11.17 -11.84 -11.72
CA TYR A 300 12.03 -10.80 -11.18
C TYR A 300 11.91 -9.50 -11.98
N THR A 301 12.04 -9.60 -13.31
CA THR A 301 12.09 -8.44 -14.20
C THR A 301 10.79 -7.65 -14.20
N MET A 302 9.63 -8.32 -14.00
CA MET A 302 8.32 -7.68 -13.93
C MET A 302 8.27 -6.52 -12.91
N PHE A 303 9.12 -6.50 -11.88
CA PHE A 303 9.13 -5.46 -10.85
C PHE A 303 10.11 -4.32 -11.13
N CYS A 304 10.94 -4.43 -12.17
CA CYS A 304 11.96 -3.43 -12.46
C CYS A 304 12.06 -3.05 -13.94
N ASP A 305 11.25 -3.64 -14.83
CA ASP A 305 11.28 -3.34 -16.27
C ASP A 305 10.81 -1.92 -16.58
N VAL A 306 11.25 -1.43 -17.73
CA VAL A 306 10.86 -0.12 -18.29
C VAL A 306 9.52 -0.17 -19.01
N ASP A 307 9.11 -1.35 -19.49
CA ASP A 307 7.81 -1.62 -20.12
C ASP A 307 7.15 -2.83 -19.47
N MET A 308 6.30 -2.58 -18.48
CA MET A 308 5.58 -3.63 -17.77
C MET A 308 4.32 -4.09 -18.50
N SER A 309 3.91 -3.43 -19.59
CA SER A 309 2.71 -3.80 -20.37
C SER A 309 2.82 -5.20 -20.99
N THR A 310 4.02 -5.65 -21.25
CA THR A 310 4.34 -6.95 -21.88
C THR A 310 4.07 -8.16 -20.99
N TYR A 311 3.98 -7.96 -19.68
CA TYR A 311 3.70 -9.05 -18.74
C TYR A 311 2.20 -9.33 -18.62
N PRO A 312 1.73 -10.56 -18.93
CA PRO A 312 0.30 -10.87 -18.85
C PRO A 312 -0.28 -10.72 -17.43
N GLU A 313 0.53 -10.95 -16.40
CA GLU A 313 0.14 -10.81 -14.99
C GLU A 313 -0.09 -9.36 -14.57
N VAL A 314 0.57 -8.38 -15.23
CA VAL A 314 0.40 -6.95 -14.95
C VAL A 314 -0.93 -6.48 -15.51
N LEU A 315 -1.78 -5.93 -14.62
CA LEU A 315 -3.09 -5.37 -14.97
C LEU A 315 -3.04 -3.85 -15.16
N MET A 316 -2.18 -3.19 -14.37
CA MET A 316 -1.95 -1.75 -14.48
C MET A 316 -0.57 -1.38 -13.94
N TRP A 317 0.09 -0.44 -14.60
CA TRP A 317 1.39 0.10 -14.24
C TRP A 317 1.51 1.57 -14.63
N ARG A 318 2.58 2.23 -14.22
CA ARG A 318 2.91 3.60 -14.62
C ARG A 318 4.25 3.64 -15.34
N GLU A 319 4.27 4.25 -16.53
CA GLU A 319 5.47 4.53 -17.33
C GLU A 319 6.23 5.75 -16.79
N TYR A 320 7.55 5.72 -16.90
CA TYR A 320 8.44 6.88 -16.68
C TYR A 320 9.33 7.12 -17.89
N SER A 321 9.70 8.39 -18.12
CA SER A 321 10.50 8.79 -19.27
C SER A 321 11.35 10.01 -18.96
N VAL A 322 12.64 9.93 -19.25
CA VAL A 322 13.55 11.08 -19.16
C VAL A 322 13.08 12.20 -20.08
N ALA A 323 12.70 11.87 -21.34
CA ALA A 323 12.26 12.84 -22.32
C ALA A 323 10.97 13.59 -21.91
N LYS A 324 10.09 12.94 -21.13
CA LYS A 324 8.87 13.55 -20.59
C LYS A 324 9.09 14.22 -19.21
N GLY A 325 10.31 14.22 -18.67
CA GLY A 325 10.63 14.78 -17.37
C GLY A 325 10.03 14.00 -16.18
N THR A 326 9.68 12.73 -16.37
CA THR A 326 9.08 11.89 -15.34
C THR A 326 10.07 10.90 -14.72
N GLY A 327 11.35 10.94 -15.08
CA GLY A 327 12.40 10.10 -14.49
C GLY A 327 12.53 10.30 -12.98
N HIS A 328 13.08 9.31 -12.29
CA HIS A 328 13.29 9.28 -10.84
C HIS A 328 14.69 8.77 -10.48
N ASN A 329 15.00 8.58 -9.20
CA ASN A 329 16.32 8.13 -8.73
C ASN A 329 16.28 6.76 -8.03
N THR A 330 15.25 5.96 -8.24
CA THR A 330 15.08 4.69 -7.51
C THR A 330 16.28 3.75 -7.74
N GLN A 331 16.76 3.60 -8.99
CA GLN A 331 17.90 2.73 -9.28
C GLN A 331 19.20 3.29 -8.72
N GLN A 332 19.38 4.61 -8.72
CA GLN A 332 20.52 5.25 -8.09
C GLN A 332 20.54 5.01 -6.57
N TYR A 333 19.34 4.97 -5.94
CA TYR A 333 19.23 4.68 -4.53
C TYR A 333 19.52 3.20 -4.23
N PHE A 334 19.01 2.28 -5.05
CA PHE A 334 19.32 0.84 -4.94
C PHE A 334 20.81 0.53 -5.09
N GLN A 335 21.55 1.28 -5.91
CA GLN A 335 22.99 1.16 -6.08
C GLN A 335 23.78 1.43 -4.78
N LYS A 336 23.20 2.17 -3.84
CA LYS A 336 23.81 2.45 -2.53
C LYS A 336 23.64 1.29 -1.52
N ASN A 337 23.34 0.12 -2.02
CA ASN A 337 23.23 -1.16 -1.32
C ASN A 337 22.07 -1.24 -0.31
N GLY A 338 22.23 -0.78 0.93
CA GLY A 338 21.25 -1.02 2.00
C GLY A 338 19.99 -0.16 1.96
N CYS A 339 20.01 0.97 1.24
CA CYS A 339 18.84 1.85 1.06
C CYS A 339 18.22 2.37 2.37
N ASN A 340 18.95 2.38 3.46
CA ASN A 340 18.50 2.72 4.82
C ASN A 340 17.29 1.91 5.30
N THR A 341 17.19 0.66 4.84
CA THR A 341 16.08 -0.26 5.18
C THR A 341 16.56 -1.70 5.18
N GLY A 342 15.66 -2.65 5.41
CA GLY A 342 15.95 -4.07 5.28
C GLY A 342 14.78 -4.95 5.70
N TRP A 343 14.77 -6.19 5.18
CA TRP A 343 13.83 -7.21 5.62
C TRP A 343 14.09 -7.60 7.07
N THR A 344 13.04 -7.83 7.83
CA THR A 344 13.18 -8.37 9.18
C THR A 344 13.50 -9.86 9.15
N ARG A 345 14.15 -10.36 10.20
CA ARG A 345 14.35 -11.81 10.39
C ARG A 345 13.03 -12.57 10.41
N GLY A 346 11.99 -11.98 11.04
CA GLY A 346 10.65 -12.56 11.07
C GLY A 346 10.08 -12.79 9.68
N LEU A 347 10.23 -11.83 8.76
CA LEU A 347 9.85 -12.00 7.37
C LEU A 347 10.69 -13.09 6.68
N VAL A 348 12.02 -13.02 6.78
CA VAL A 348 12.91 -14.02 6.15
C VAL A 348 12.56 -15.42 6.63
N ASN A 349 12.31 -15.61 7.91
CA ASN A 349 11.97 -16.91 8.48
C ASN A 349 10.59 -17.44 8.07
N SER A 350 9.65 -16.56 7.67
CA SER A 350 8.33 -16.99 7.18
C SER A 350 8.36 -17.74 5.85
N PHE A 351 9.43 -17.58 5.05
CA PHE A 351 9.62 -18.34 3.83
C PHE A 351 10.03 -19.78 4.14
N VAL A 352 9.29 -20.73 3.65
CA VAL A 352 9.57 -22.16 3.86
C VAL A 352 10.73 -22.65 2.99
N MET A 353 11.19 -23.89 3.21
CA MET A 353 12.13 -24.55 2.32
C MET A 353 11.46 -24.96 1.00
N GLU A 354 12.24 -25.22 -0.06
CA GLU A 354 11.71 -25.70 -1.36
C GLU A 354 10.87 -26.98 -1.22
N ASN A 355 11.22 -27.85 -0.26
CA ASN A 355 10.45 -29.06 0.05
C ASN A 355 9.11 -28.79 0.76
N GLY A 356 8.82 -27.53 1.12
CA GLY A 356 7.56 -27.10 1.71
C GLY A 356 7.54 -27.07 3.24
N TYR A 357 8.61 -27.48 3.91
CA TYR A 357 8.67 -27.45 5.38
C TYR A 357 9.12 -26.07 5.92
N PRO A 358 8.54 -25.59 7.04
CA PRO A 358 9.11 -24.47 7.80
C PRO A 358 10.53 -24.80 8.27
N ILE A 359 11.39 -23.78 8.40
CA ILE A 359 12.81 -23.96 8.72
C ILE A 359 13.08 -24.72 10.02
N TYR A 360 12.22 -24.56 11.01
CA TYR A 360 12.35 -25.21 12.31
C TYR A 360 11.88 -26.68 12.31
N ALA A 361 11.19 -27.13 11.27
CA ALA A 361 10.71 -28.51 11.19
C ALA A 361 11.87 -29.47 10.93
N ALA A 362 11.90 -30.62 11.60
CA ALA A 362 12.98 -31.61 11.46
C ALA A 362 13.18 -32.08 10.02
N ALA A 363 12.09 -32.18 9.22
CA ALA A 363 12.14 -32.59 7.82
C ALA A 363 12.51 -31.45 6.85
N SER A 364 12.76 -30.22 7.34
CA SER A 364 13.12 -29.09 6.49
C SER A 364 14.48 -29.24 5.82
N GLY A 365 15.42 -29.89 6.47
CA GLY A 365 16.82 -29.96 6.08
C GLY A 365 17.60 -28.67 6.38
N TYR A 366 16.96 -27.67 6.98
CA TYR A 366 17.62 -26.45 7.43
C TYR A 366 18.37 -26.70 8.74
N ASN A 367 19.54 -26.11 8.89
CA ASN A 367 20.30 -26.19 10.12
C ASN A 367 21.05 -24.86 10.39
N ASP A 368 21.40 -24.62 11.65
CA ASP A 368 22.03 -23.39 12.10
C ASP A 368 23.37 -23.07 11.41
N SER A 369 24.06 -24.09 10.86
CA SER A 369 25.31 -23.87 10.14
C SER A 369 25.11 -23.02 8.87
N GLN A 370 23.92 -22.97 8.30
CA GLN A 370 23.62 -22.10 7.17
C GLN A 370 23.72 -20.65 7.56
N GLU A 371 23.17 -20.25 8.70
CA GLU A 371 23.31 -18.85 9.20
C GLU A 371 24.76 -18.50 9.52
N LEU A 372 25.57 -19.44 9.99
CA LEU A 372 26.98 -19.21 10.30
C LEU A 372 27.82 -18.89 9.06
N ASN A 373 27.39 -19.37 7.88
CA ASN A 373 28.09 -19.20 6.61
C ASN A 373 27.57 -18.03 5.76
N GLY A 374 26.79 -17.12 6.34
CA GLY A 374 26.37 -15.87 5.72
C GLY A 374 25.00 -15.90 5.08
N ILE A 375 24.62 -14.77 4.46
CA ILE A 375 23.25 -14.53 3.96
C ILE A 375 22.91 -15.50 2.82
N SER A 376 23.80 -15.69 1.84
CA SER A 376 23.55 -16.57 0.71
C SER A 376 23.31 -18.02 1.15
N ALA A 377 24.06 -18.49 2.17
CA ALA A 377 23.86 -19.82 2.74
C ALA A 377 22.54 -19.92 3.54
N THR A 378 22.20 -18.85 4.29
CA THR A 378 20.90 -18.74 5.00
C THR A 378 19.71 -18.87 4.06
N LEU A 379 19.81 -18.34 2.86
CA LEU A 379 18.74 -18.34 1.85
C LEU A 379 18.76 -19.57 0.93
N ALA A 380 19.78 -20.43 1.02
CA ALA A 380 19.91 -21.61 0.15
C ALA A 380 18.76 -22.59 0.37
N ASN A 381 18.24 -23.17 -0.72
CA ASN A 381 17.15 -24.15 -0.74
C ASN A 381 15.83 -23.66 -0.10
N ARG A 382 15.70 -22.33 0.08
CA ARG A 382 14.48 -21.67 0.54
C ARG A 382 13.55 -21.37 -0.66
N ASP A 383 12.30 -21.09 -0.36
CA ASP A 383 11.38 -20.45 -1.29
C ASP A 383 12.12 -19.44 -2.18
N SER A 384 12.01 -19.59 -3.50
CA SER A 384 12.82 -18.80 -4.43
C SER A 384 12.55 -17.29 -4.34
N ARG A 385 11.36 -16.88 -3.87
CA ARG A 385 11.00 -15.45 -3.73
C ARG A 385 11.95 -14.71 -2.81
N ILE A 386 12.29 -15.29 -1.65
CA ILE A 386 13.23 -14.62 -0.74
C ILE A 386 14.64 -14.58 -1.30
N ARG A 387 15.07 -15.61 -2.05
CA ARG A 387 16.40 -15.64 -2.68
C ARG A 387 16.55 -14.58 -3.75
N ILE A 388 15.57 -14.48 -4.67
CA ILE A 388 15.67 -13.54 -5.80
C ILE A 388 15.42 -12.08 -5.38
N PHE A 389 14.71 -11.85 -4.28
CA PHE A 389 14.36 -10.50 -3.82
C PHE A 389 15.23 -9.99 -2.67
N THR A 390 16.24 -10.75 -2.25
CA THR A 390 17.24 -10.34 -1.25
C THR A 390 18.63 -10.36 -1.86
N LYS A 391 19.43 -9.33 -1.57
CA LYS A 391 20.84 -9.29 -1.99
C LYS A 391 21.63 -10.28 -1.16
N GLY A 392 22.23 -11.26 -1.82
CA GLY A 392 23.15 -12.22 -1.20
C GLY A 392 24.59 -11.71 -1.23
N ASP A 393 25.49 -12.43 -0.52
CA ASP A 393 26.90 -12.12 -0.53
C ASP A 393 27.46 -12.21 -1.95
N ASN A 394 28.13 -11.16 -2.39
CA ASN A 394 28.76 -11.06 -3.72
C ASN A 394 27.79 -11.21 -4.91
N SER A 395 26.48 -11.14 -4.70
CA SER A 395 25.53 -11.16 -5.82
C SER A 395 25.73 -9.95 -6.72
N VAL A 396 25.41 -10.12 -8.01
CA VAL A 396 25.59 -9.08 -9.01
C VAL A 396 24.62 -7.93 -8.78
N GLU A 397 25.16 -6.71 -8.77
CA GLU A 397 24.42 -5.44 -8.70
C GLU A 397 24.13 -4.86 -10.09
N SER A 398 25.10 -4.94 -10.98
CA SER A 398 25.01 -4.36 -12.34
C SER A 398 25.91 -5.08 -13.30
N TYR A 399 25.51 -5.07 -14.56
CA TYR A 399 26.29 -5.53 -15.70
C TYR A 399 26.66 -4.33 -16.57
N PHE A 400 27.95 -4.15 -16.89
CA PHE A 400 28.43 -3.07 -17.74
C PHE A 400 28.59 -3.53 -19.17
N ALA A 401 28.56 -2.57 -20.13
CA ALA A 401 28.66 -2.84 -21.54
C ALA A 401 30.00 -3.49 -21.95
N ASP A 402 31.05 -3.34 -21.17
CA ASP A 402 32.35 -3.96 -21.35
C ASP A 402 32.44 -5.41 -20.82
N GLY A 403 31.32 -5.94 -20.30
CA GLY A 403 31.24 -7.29 -19.74
C GLY A 403 31.66 -7.39 -18.27
N THR A 404 32.03 -6.29 -17.62
CA THR A 404 32.33 -6.28 -16.19
C THR A 404 31.08 -6.22 -15.36
N THR A 405 31.16 -6.57 -14.07
CA THR A 405 30.06 -6.51 -13.09
C THR A 405 30.41 -5.69 -11.88
N ALA A 406 29.41 -5.02 -11.30
CA ALA A 406 29.47 -4.56 -9.92
C ALA A 406 28.77 -5.56 -9.02
N ASN A 407 29.34 -5.84 -7.85
CA ASN A 407 28.80 -6.81 -6.90
C ASN A 407 28.43 -6.14 -5.58
N VAL A 408 27.52 -6.76 -4.84
CA VAL A 408 27.08 -6.31 -3.50
C VAL A 408 28.27 -6.15 -2.57
N GLN A 409 28.31 -5.01 -1.87
CA GLN A 409 29.35 -4.67 -0.90
C GLN A 409 28.77 -4.72 0.53
N LEU A 410 28.49 -5.92 1.04
CA LEU A 410 27.84 -6.11 2.33
C LEU A 410 28.56 -5.40 3.47
N GLY A 411 29.87 -5.53 3.55
CA GLY A 411 30.68 -4.95 4.62
C GLY A 411 30.68 -3.43 4.68
N SER A 412 30.52 -2.74 3.55
CA SER A 412 30.32 -1.29 3.54
C SER A 412 28.92 -0.87 3.95
N SER A 413 27.92 -1.70 3.66
CA SER A 413 26.51 -1.35 3.86
C SER A 413 26.05 -1.51 5.31
N ILE A 414 26.55 -2.51 6.04
CA ILE A 414 26.13 -2.77 7.44
C ILE A 414 26.56 -1.62 8.38
N PHE A 415 27.76 -1.07 8.18
CA PHE A 415 28.40 -0.09 9.07
C PHE A 415 28.24 1.35 8.63
N GLU A 416 27.70 1.57 7.43
CA GLU A 416 27.45 2.91 6.91
C GLU A 416 26.27 3.57 7.61
N GLU A 417 26.22 4.88 7.54
CA GLU A 417 25.08 5.67 7.97
C GLU A 417 24.23 6.09 6.78
N THR A 418 23.02 6.61 7.05
CA THR A 418 22.11 7.18 6.05
C THR A 418 21.70 6.19 4.97
N GLU A 419 21.61 6.64 3.74
CA GLU A 419 21.02 5.94 2.60
C GLU A 419 21.72 4.64 2.18
N LYS A 420 22.99 4.43 2.56
CA LYS A 420 23.72 3.20 2.24
C LYS A 420 23.48 2.08 3.23
N ARG A 421 22.96 2.41 4.40
CA ARG A 421 22.85 1.46 5.51
C ARG A 421 21.95 0.29 5.19
N ALA A 422 22.44 -0.91 5.42
CA ALA A 422 21.67 -2.14 5.50
C ALA A 422 21.19 -2.33 6.95
N VAL A 423 20.01 -1.79 7.25
CA VAL A 423 19.52 -1.66 8.65
C VAL A 423 19.44 -2.99 9.37
N THR A 424 19.03 -4.03 8.67
CA THR A 424 18.90 -5.39 9.21
C THR A 424 19.96 -6.35 8.65
N GLY A 425 20.76 -5.89 7.68
CA GLY A 425 21.66 -6.73 6.89
C GLY A 425 20.98 -7.48 5.76
N TYR A 426 19.70 -7.80 5.83
CA TYR A 426 18.92 -8.37 4.71
C TYR A 426 18.50 -7.24 3.76
N MET A 427 19.29 -7.01 2.72
CA MET A 427 19.09 -5.92 1.76
C MET A 427 18.08 -6.28 0.69
N ILE A 428 17.24 -5.31 0.34
CA ILE A 428 16.17 -5.47 -0.66
C ILE A 428 16.76 -5.47 -2.07
N LYS A 429 16.36 -6.46 -2.88
CA LYS A 429 16.69 -6.55 -4.30
C LYS A 429 15.47 -6.41 -5.22
N LYS A 430 14.26 -6.62 -4.72
CA LYS A 430 13.02 -6.47 -5.49
C LYS A 430 12.92 -5.05 -6.05
N GLY A 431 12.75 -4.93 -7.36
CA GLY A 431 12.70 -3.64 -8.05
C GLY A 431 14.07 -3.10 -8.53
N LYS A 432 15.20 -3.77 -8.22
CA LYS A 432 16.51 -3.39 -8.71
C LYS A 432 16.70 -3.83 -10.16
N HIS A 433 17.04 -2.88 -11.03
CA HIS A 433 17.40 -3.12 -12.43
C HIS A 433 18.92 -3.22 -12.61
N TYR A 434 19.39 -4.06 -13.53
CA TYR A 434 20.81 -4.32 -13.71
C TYR A 434 21.53 -3.33 -14.64
N ASP A 435 20.79 -2.51 -15.40
CA ASP A 435 21.38 -1.51 -16.30
C ASP A 435 22.00 -0.34 -15.53
N PRO A 436 23.32 -0.15 -15.59
CA PRO A 436 23.99 0.94 -14.90
C PRO A 436 23.61 2.33 -15.42
N THR A 437 23.12 2.46 -16.65
CA THR A 437 22.72 3.76 -17.21
C THR A 437 21.56 4.39 -16.41
N MET A 438 20.76 3.58 -15.74
CA MET A 438 19.65 4.05 -14.92
C MET A 438 20.07 4.73 -13.60
N TYR A 439 21.33 4.59 -13.16
CA TYR A 439 21.79 5.18 -11.90
C TYR A 439 23.04 6.08 -12.03
N LEU A 440 23.74 6.06 -13.17
CA LEU A 440 24.93 6.89 -13.37
C LEU A 440 24.60 8.38 -13.50
N THR A 441 23.37 8.72 -13.85
CA THR A 441 22.89 10.09 -13.98
C THR A 441 21.62 10.28 -13.16
N HIS A 442 21.48 11.43 -12.47
CA HIS A 442 20.28 11.79 -11.73
C HIS A 442 19.05 11.82 -12.64
N PHE A 443 17.92 11.34 -12.14
CA PHE A 443 16.62 11.30 -12.83
C PHE A 443 16.58 10.42 -14.10
N HIS A 444 17.53 9.51 -14.25
CA HIS A 444 17.58 8.58 -15.37
C HIS A 444 17.00 7.19 -15.04
N SER A 445 16.57 6.94 -13.82
CA SER A 445 15.77 5.75 -13.54
C SER A 445 14.40 5.89 -14.19
N VAL A 446 14.03 4.93 -15.03
CA VAL A 446 12.76 4.89 -15.78
C VAL A 446 12.06 3.55 -15.68
N ASN A 447 12.48 2.69 -14.75
CA ASN A 447 11.75 1.46 -14.45
C ASN A 447 10.33 1.82 -13.95
N GLY A 448 9.33 1.07 -14.43
CA GLY A 448 7.91 1.30 -14.13
C GLY A 448 7.55 1.14 -12.67
N SER A 449 6.38 1.65 -12.29
CA SER A 449 5.70 1.28 -11.04
C SER A 449 4.57 0.32 -11.35
N LEU A 450 4.65 -0.91 -10.83
CA LEU A 450 3.58 -1.87 -10.88
C LEU A 450 2.50 -1.46 -9.88
N LEU A 451 1.25 -1.31 -10.34
CA LEU A 451 0.13 -0.82 -9.54
C LEU A 451 -0.88 -1.93 -9.19
N PHE A 452 -1.22 -2.75 -10.18
CA PHE A 452 -2.14 -3.87 -10.01
C PHE A 452 -1.63 -5.09 -10.78
N ARG A 453 -1.62 -6.26 -10.14
CA ARG A 453 -1.24 -7.53 -10.76
C ARG A 453 -2.18 -8.67 -10.38
N GLY A 454 -2.32 -9.63 -11.30
CA GLY A 454 -3.37 -10.64 -11.23
C GLY A 454 -3.25 -11.65 -10.09
N VAL A 455 -2.05 -11.93 -9.59
CA VAL A 455 -1.86 -12.89 -8.47
C VAL A 455 -2.61 -12.47 -7.21
N GLU A 456 -2.80 -11.17 -6.98
CA GLU A 456 -3.57 -10.68 -5.84
C GLU A 456 -5.00 -11.24 -5.84
N ALA A 457 -5.61 -11.41 -7.02
CA ALA A 457 -6.94 -12.00 -7.11
C ALA A 457 -6.94 -13.47 -6.65
N LEU A 458 -5.88 -14.22 -6.97
CA LEU A 458 -5.74 -15.60 -6.49
C LEU A 458 -5.68 -15.63 -4.95
N LEU A 459 -4.85 -14.78 -4.37
CA LEU A 459 -4.70 -14.66 -2.91
C LEU A 459 -5.99 -14.19 -2.22
N ASN A 460 -6.68 -13.20 -2.80
CA ASN A 460 -7.95 -12.70 -2.26
C ASN A 460 -9.02 -13.80 -2.24
N TYR A 461 -9.08 -14.64 -3.29
CA TYR A 461 -10.01 -15.76 -3.34
C TYR A 461 -9.70 -16.82 -2.29
N ILE A 462 -8.43 -17.27 -2.20
CA ILE A 462 -8.00 -18.28 -1.24
C ILE A 462 -8.37 -17.87 0.19
N GLU A 463 -8.05 -16.65 0.57
CA GLU A 463 -8.32 -16.13 1.90
C GLU A 463 -9.84 -16.01 2.15
N ALA A 464 -10.58 -15.34 1.24
CA ALA A 464 -12.01 -15.14 1.40
C ALA A 464 -12.77 -16.47 1.47
N SER A 465 -12.40 -17.47 0.67
CA SER A 465 -13.00 -18.79 0.68
C SER A 465 -12.81 -19.50 2.03
N TYR A 466 -11.59 -19.48 2.56
CA TYR A 466 -11.31 -20.10 3.85
C TYR A 466 -11.96 -19.35 5.02
N GLU A 467 -11.86 -18.02 5.01
CA GLU A 467 -12.46 -17.16 6.05
C GLU A 467 -14.00 -17.33 6.12
N LEU A 468 -14.64 -17.59 4.97
CA LEU A 468 -16.10 -17.77 4.89
C LEU A 468 -16.54 -19.20 5.20
N ASN A 469 -15.82 -20.20 4.66
CA ASN A 469 -16.29 -21.59 4.65
C ASN A 469 -15.52 -22.52 5.60
N GLY A 470 -14.33 -22.10 6.10
CA GLY A 470 -13.45 -22.94 6.93
C GLY A 470 -12.78 -24.08 6.18
N THR A 471 -12.84 -24.08 4.85
CA THR A 471 -12.26 -25.15 3.99
C THR A 471 -11.64 -24.57 2.74
N ILE A 472 -10.67 -25.28 2.17
CA ILE A 472 -10.07 -24.97 0.88
C ILE A 472 -10.88 -25.68 -0.21
N ASP A 473 -11.60 -24.92 -1.04
CA ASP A 473 -12.31 -25.48 -2.19
C ASP A 473 -11.36 -25.74 -3.39
N ALA A 474 -11.85 -26.41 -4.42
CA ALA A 474 -11.05 -26.78 -5.58
C ALA A 474 -10.45 -25.58 -6.34
N THR A 475 -11.13 -24.43 -6.34
CA THR A 475 -10.62 -23.19 -6.96
C THR A 475 -9.46 -22.63 -6.12
N ALA A 476 -9.65 -22.51 -4.80
CA ALA A 476 -8.61 -22.07 -3.88
C ALA A 476 -7.38 -22.97 -3.92
N GLU A 477 -7.57 -24.30 -3.97
CA GLU A 477 -6.49 -25.27 -4.13
C GLU A 477 -5.71 -25.06 -5.43
N SER A 478 -6.41 -24.90 -6.55
CA SER A 478 -5.79 -24.64 -7.87
C SER A 478 -4.95 -23.38 -7.86
N TYR A 479 -5.47 -22.30 -7.28
CA TYR A 479 -4.79 -21.01 -7.18
C TYR A 479 -3.55 -21.10 -6.29
N TRP A 480 -3.67 -21.73 -5.12
CA TRP A 480 -2.56 -21.87 -4.19
C TRP A 480 -1.43 -22.72 -4.79
N LYS A 481 -1.75 -23.84 -5.42
CA LYS A 481 -0.76 -24.65 -6.13
C LYS A 481 -0.05 -23.88 -7.24
N ALA A 482 -0.75 -23.04 -8.01
CA ALA A 482 -0.14 -22.22 -9.04
C ALA A 482 0.87 -21.20 -8.47
N ILE A 483 0.54 -20.55 -7.34
CA ILE A 483 1.45 -19.63 -6.65
C ILE A 483 2.69 -20.39 -6.15
N ARG A 484 2.51 -21.54 -5.50
CA ARG A 484 3.62 -22.34 -4.97
C ARG A 484 4.52 -22.90 -6.07
N ARG A 485 3.95 -23.35 -7.19
CA ARG A 485 4.70 -23.77 -8.38
C ARG A 485 5.58 -22.64 -8.90
N ARG A 486 5.05 -21.43 -9.02
CA ARG A 486 5.84 -20.25 -9.41
C ARG A 486 6.92 -19.94 -8.37
N ALA A 487 6.64 -20.05 -7.10
CA ALA A 487 7.59 -19.85 -6.01
C ALA A 487 8.69 -20.95 -5.93
N LYS A 488 8.59 -22.01 -6.76
CA LYS A 488 9.48 -23.18 -6.70
C LYS A 488 9.48 -23.85 -5.32
N VAL A 489 8.30 -23.94 -4.71
CA VAL A 489 8.05 -24.61 -3.44
C VAL A 489 7.13 -25.79 -3.71
N ASN A 490 7.28 -26.88 -2.96
CA ASN A 490 6.39 -28.05 -3.04
C ASN A 490 4.92 -27.60 -3.10
N GLU A 491 4.22 -28.00 -4.16
CA GLU A 491 2.83 -27.59 -4.40
C GLU A 491 1.84 -28.15 -3.37
N ASN A 492 2.22 -29.22 -2.69
CA ASN A 492 1.40 -29.80 -1.63
C ASN A 492 1.50 -28.94 -0.34
N TYR A 493 0.66 -27.93 -0.26
CA TYR A 493 0.58 -27.02 0.90
C TYR A 493 0.18 -27.75 2.20
N SER A 494 -0.46 -28.92 2.13
CA SER A 494 -0.84 -29.69 3.32
C SER A 494 0.37 -30.15 4.13
N ILE A 495 1.51 -30.40 3.48
CA ILE A 495 2.79 -30.72 4.17
C ILE A 495 3.19 -29.54 5.05
N THR A 496 3.09 -28.33 4.51
CA THR A 496 3.44 -27.11 5.22
C THR A 496 2.50 -26.89 6.41
N ILE A 497 1.18 -27.03 6.19
CA ILE A 497 0.17 -26.87 7.26
C ILE A 497 0.43 -27.87 8.39
N ALA A 498 0.65 -29.13 8.06
CA ALA A 498 0.87 -30.19 9.05
C ALA A 498 2.17 -30.00 9.86
N ALA A 499 3.18 -29.34 9.27
CA ALA A 499 4.46 -29.07 9.93
C ALA A 499 4.50 -27.70 10.65
N THR A 500 3.43 -26.91 10.55
CA THR A 500 3.40 -25.56 11.16
C THR A 500 3.18 -25.65 12.66
N ASP A 501 4.16 -25.16 13.43
CA ASP A 501 4.03 -24.86 14.86
C ASP A 501 3.70 -23.39 15.05
N MET A 502 2.48 -23.09 15.48
CA MET A 502 2.01 -21.72 15.66
C MET A 502 2.78 -20.94 16.72
N ASN A 503 3.40 -21.62 17.71
CA ASN A 503 4.24 -20.95 18.71
C ASN A 503 5.59 -20.52 18.12
N GLU A 504 6.14 -21.28 17.19
CA GLU A 504 7.37 -20.88 16.48
C GLU A 504 7.08 -19.71 15.51
N GLU A 505 6.00 -19.79 14.75
CA GLU A 505 5.62 -18.72 13.80
C GLU A 505 5.30 -17.40 14.51
N ALA A 506 4.64 -17.47 15.66
CA ALA A 506 4.27 -16.32 16.49
C ALA A 506 5.46 -15.50 17.00
N LYS A 507 6.67 -16.06 16.99
CA LYS A 507 7.88 -15.34 17.40
C LYS A 507 8.29 -14.24 16.44
N GLY A 508 7.91 -14.33 15.16
CA GLY A 508 8.36 -13.42 14.10
C GLY A 508 7.28 -12.93 13.15
N ASP A 509 6.03 -13.38 13.30
CA ASP A 509 4.93 -13.02 12.42
C ASP A 509 3.71 -12.53 13.20
N PHE A 510 3.38 -11.24 13.09
CA PHE A 510 2.22 -10.68 13.76
C PHE A 510 0.92 -11.30 13.25
N ALA A 511 0.87 -11.75 11.99
CA ALA A 511 -0.31 -12.37 11.39
C ALA A 511 -0.61 -13.79 11.93
N ALA A 512 0.24 -14.34 12.79
CA ALA A 512 -0.08 -15.54 13.55
C ALA A 512 -1.22 -15.31 14.56
N TYR A 513 -1.55 -14.05 14.81
CA TYR A 513 -2.58 -13.64 15.76
C TYR A 513 -3.75 -12.94 15.09
N SER A 514 -4.91 -13.02 15.74
CA SER A 514 -6.05 -12.12 15.58
C SER A 514 -6.65 -11.86 16.96
N HIS A 515 -6.93 -10.61 17.28
CA HIS A 515 -7.48 -10.24 18.58
C HIS A 515 -6.68 -10.84 19.76
N GLY A 516 -5.34 -10.77 19.66
CA GLY A 516 -4.43 -11.29 20.69
C GLY A 516 -4.40 -12.81 20.86
N LYS A 517 -5.06 -13.59 19.98
CA LYS A 517 -5.13 -15.05 20.02
C LYS A 517 -4.47 -15.67 18.79
N LEU A 518 -3.79 -16.79 18.97
CA LEU A 518 -3.27 -17.58 17.85
C LEU A 518 -4.42 -18.08 16.98
N ILE A 519 -4.24 -17.97 15.67
CA ILE A 519 -5.16 -18.55 14.67
C ILE A 519 -4.78 -19.99 14.36
N ASP A 520 -5.62 -20.70 13.60
CA ASP A 520 -5.30 -22.07 13.15
C ASP A 520 -4.20 -22.06 12.09
N ALA A 521 -3.51 -23.22 11.98
CA ALA A 521 -2.36 -23.36 11.06
C ALA A 521 -2.73 -23.20 9.58
N THR A 522 -3.96 -23.53 9.17
CA THR A 522 -4.38 -23.39 7.77
C THR A 522 -4.52 -21.92 7.41
N LEU A 523 -5.25 -21.15 8.21
CA LEU A 523 -5.40 -19.72 8.02
C LEU A 523 -4.06 -19.00 8.08
N TYR A 524 -3.20 -19.39 9.03
CA TYR A 524 -1.87 -18.83 9.10
C TYR A 524 -1.08 -19.05 7.80
N ASN A 525 -1.11 -20.24 7.23
CA ASN A 525 -0.41 -20.54 5.98
C ASN A 525 -0.99 -19.79 4.77
N ILE A 526 -2.28 -19.49 4.75
CA ILE A 526 -2.90 -18.62 3.76
C ILE A 526 -2.34 -17.19 3.90
N ARG A 527 -2.31 -16.65 5.11
CA ARG A 527 -1.75 -15.31 5.40
C ARG A 527 -0.25 -15.26 5.11
N ARG A 528 0.50 -16.32 5.43
CA ARG A 528 1.92 -16.46 5.08
C ARG A 528 2.14 -16.45 3.58
N GLU A 529 1.35 -17.19 2.80
CA GLU A 529 1.45 -17.18 1.33
C GLU A 529 1.24 -15.78 0.78
N ARG A 530 0.24 -15.05 1.29
CA ARG A 530 -0.03 -13.66 0.94
C ARG A 530 1.13 -12.74 1.32
N ARG A 531 1.66 -12.84 2.54
CA ARG A 531 2.81 -12.09 3.04
C ARG A 531 4.02 -12.26 2.11
N ASN A 532 4.35 -13.50 1.79
CA ASN A 532 5.53 -13.86 1.01
C ASN A 532 5.40 -13.48 -0.46
N GLU A 533 4.21 -13.59 -1.03
CA GLU A 533 3.95 -13.24 -2.42
C GLU A 533 3.95 -11.73 -2.66
N LEU A 534 3.38 -10.96 -1.74
CA LEU A 534 3.24 -9.51 -1.84
C LEU A 534 4.35 -8.73 -1.11
N ILE A 535 5.48 -9.38 -0.81
CA ILE A 535 6.64 -8.77 -0.14
C ILE A 535 7.04 -7.44 -0.80
N GLY A 536 7.13 -6.36 -0.02
CA GLY A 536 7.56 -5.04 -0.49
C GLY A 536 6.58 -4.36 -1.46
N GLU A 537 5.30 -4.71 -1.46
CA GLU A 537 4.28 -4.09 -2.31
C GLU A 537 3.25 -3.25 -1.51
N GLY A 538 3.54 -2.94 -0.23
CA GLY A 538 2.74 -2.04 0.59
C GLY A 538 1.41 -2.60 1.09
N PHE A 539 1.22 -3.92 1.09
CA PHE A 539 -0.02 -4.53 1.58
C PHE A 539 0.00 -4.83 3.08
N ARG A 540 1.20 -4.97 3.67
CA ARG A 540 1.34 -5.57 5.00
C ARG A 540 0.57 -4.84 6.09
N TRP A 541 0.64 -3.51 6.15
CA TRP A 541 -0.07 -2.75 7.19
C TRP A 541 -1.60 -2.94 7.11
N ALA A 542 -2.17 -2.82 5.90
CA ALA A 542 -3.61 -3.02 5.70
C ALA A 542 -4.06 -4.45 6.07
N ASP A 543 -3.22 -5.45 5.82
CA ASP A 543 -3.46 -6.83 6.20
C ASP A 543 -3.45 -7.01 7.73
N LEU A 544 -2.42 -6.48 8.42
CA LEU A 544 -2.34 -6.53 9.89
C LEU A 544 -3.52 -5.79 10.56
N GLN A 545 -3.94 -4.67 9.98
CA GLN A 545 -5.05 -3.85 10.44
C GLN A 545 -6.38 -4.61 10.37
N ARG A 546 -6.73 -5.17 9.19
CA ARG A 546 -7.98 -5.89 8.98
C ARG A 546 -8.05 -7.23 9.72
N TRP A 547 -6.91 -7.85 10.00
CA TRP A 547 -6.83 -9.09 10.80
C TRP A 547 -6.78 -8.84 12.31
N ARG A 548 -6.76 -7.58 12.75
CA ARG A 548 -6.52 -7.22 14.16
C ARG A 548 -5.32 -7.99 14.73
N ALA A 549 -4.21 -7.93 14.02
CA ALA A 549 -3.05 -8.80 14.22
C ALA A 549 -1.94 -8.18 15.08
N CYS A 550 -2.23 -7.07 15.80
CA CYS A 550 -1.19 -6.33 16.56
C CYS A 550 -1.45 -6.26 18.06
N ASP A 551 -2.59 -6.71 18.57
CA ASP A 551 -2.99 -6.57 19.99
C ASP A 551 -1.98 -7.17 20.97
N GLN A 552 -1.27 -8.24 20.57
CA GLN A 552 -0.26 -8.93 21.38
C GLN A 552 1.13 -8.27 21.32
N VAL A 553 1.36 -7.28 20.46
CA VAL A 553 2.70 -6.71 20.25
C VAL A 553 3.09 -5.85 21.45
N LYS A 554 3.99 -6.40 22.26
CA LYS A 554 4.53 -5.77 23.47
C LYS A 554 6.01 -6.12 23.61
N ASN A 555 6.85 -5.08 23.66
CA ASN A 555 8.30 -5.21 23.78
C ASN A 555 8.93 -6.09 22.68
N TYR A 556 8.32 -6.14 21.49
CA TYR A 556 8.81 -6.97 20.39
C TYR A 556 10.12 -6.40 19.84
N GLN A 557 11.17 -7.21 19.85
CA GLN A 557 12.50 -6.83 19.34
C GLN A 557 12.61 -7.19 17.85
N VAL A 558 12.84 -6.18 17.03
CA VAL A 558 13.17 -6.38 15.62
C VAL A 558 14.57 -6.94 15.50
N GLU A 559 14.71 -8.04 14.77
CA GLU A 559 16.00 -8.66 14.46
C GLU A 559 16.23 -8.67 12.94
N GLY A 560 17.50 -8.52 12.57
CA GLY A 560 18.03 -8.72 11.23
C GLY A 560 18.78 -10.04 11.13
N PHE A 561 19.78 -10.11 10.24
CA PHE A 561 20.57 -11.32 10.05
C PHE A 561 21.46 -11.62 11.25
N ARG A 562 21.93 -12.86 11.32
CA ARG A 562 22.90 -13.27 12.33
C ARG A 562 24.27 -12.69 11.97
N TYR A 563 24.85 -11.90 12.88
CA TYR A 563 26.17 -11.31 12.73
C TYR A 563 27.20 -12.01 13.63
N TRP A 564 26.87 -12.12 14.91
CA TRP A 564 27.79 -12.68 15.90
C TRP A 564 27.91 -14.19 15.79
N GLY A 565 29.14 -14.68 15.83
CA GLY A 565 29.47 -16.08 15.67
C GLY A 565 29.43 -16.57 14.22
N THR A 566 29.36 -15.70 13.23
CA THR A 566 29.33 -16.03 11.80
C THR A 566 30.64 -15.65 11.10
N VAL A 567 30.72 -15.97 9.80
CA VAL A 567 31.84 -15.56 8.92
C VAL A 567 31.99 -14.03 8.83
N TYR A 568 31.03 -13.25 9.31
CA TYR A 568 31.09 -11.78 9.28
C TYR A 568 31.75 -11.18 10.50
N GLU A 569 31.76 -11.88 11.66
CA GLU A 569 32.36 -11.37 12.90
C GLU A 569 33.87 -11.17 12.71
N GLY A 570 34.32 -9.91 12.80
CA GLY A 570 35.71 -9.54 12.60
C GLY A 570 36.23 -9.60 11.16
N ALA A 571 35.37 -9.91 10.15
CA ALA A 571 35.79 -9.97 8.76
C ALA A 571 35.95 -8.59 8.12
N PHE A 572 35.30 -7.57 8.64
CA PHE A 572 35.29 -6.23 8.05
C PHE A 572 36.24 -5.30 8.81
N ARG A 573 37.26 -4.82 8.11
CA ARG A 573 38.30 -3.94 8.69
C ARG A 573 38.25 -2.56 8.07
N ASP A 574 38.57 -1.54 8.86
CA ASP A 574 38.82 -0.20 8.36
C ASP A 574 40.24 -0.11 7.71
N LYS A 575 40.59 1.07 7.19
CA LYS A 575 41.89 1.32 6.55
C LYS A 575 43.08 1.15 7.52
N ASP A 576 42.82 1.23 8.82
CA ASP A 576 43.85 1.13 9.87
C ASP A 576 43.90 -0.29 10.48
N GLY A 577 43.10 -1.23 9.94
CA GLY A 577 43.05 -2.63 10.35
C GLY A 577 42.15 -2.92 11.55
N ASN A 578 41.40 -1.91 12.06
CA ASN A 578 40.47 -2.10 13.17
C ASN A 578 39.15 -2.73 12.67
N ASP A 579 38.47 -3.45 13.58
CA ASP A 579 37.14 -3.96 13.27
C ASP A 579 36.17 -2.79 13.01
N LYS A 580 35.40 -2.88 11.92
CA LYS A 580 34.36 -1.88 11.63
C LYS A 580 33.16 -1.98 12.55
N ALA A 581 32.92 -3.14 13.17
CA ALA A 581 31.83 -3.32 14.12
C ALA A 581 32.17 -2.65 15.45
N VAL A 582 31.50 -1.56 15.77
CA VAL A 582 31.66 -0.81 17.01
C VAL A 582 30.44 -0.99 17.88
N VAL A 583 30.61 -1.61 19.04
CA VAL A 583 29.58 -1.70 20.08
C VAL A 583 29.85 -0.60 21.11
N ASP A 584 28.90 0.31 21.30
CA ASP A 584 28.99 1.38 22.30
C ASP A 584 27.67 1.47 23.06
N LEU A 585 27.63 0.85 24.24
CA LEU A 585 26.42 0.79 25.06
C LEU A 585 26.14 2.09 25.83
N THR A 586 27.10 3.01 25.86
CA THR A 586 27.03 4.21 26.68
C THR A 586 27.11 5.52 25.90
N GLY A 587 27.37 5.45 24.59
CA GLY A 587 27.61 6.61 23.74
C GLY A 587 26.92 6.56 22.38
N GLU A 588 27.33 7.49 21.51
CA GLU A 588 26.76 7.69 20.19
C GLU A 588 27.54 7.03 19.05
N LYS A 589 28.69 6.40 19.37
CA LYS A 589 29.62 5.88 18.37
C LYS A 589 29.30 4.45 17.90
N GLY A 590 28.33 3.78 18.54
CA GLY A 590 27.92 2.43 18.17
C GLY A 590 27.29 2.38 16.78
N ASN A 591 27.67 1.36 16.01
CA ASN A 591 27.05 1.02 14.71
C ASN A 591 26.56 -0.44 14.67
N MET A 592 26.80 -1.21 15.73
CA MET A 592 26.40 -2.61 15.87
C MET A 592 25.78 -2.86 17.25
N SER A 593 24.70 -3.65 17.31
CA SER A 593 24.11 -4.09 18.58
C SER A 593 25.01 -5.11 19.28
N ALA A 594 25.01 -5.09 20.61
CA ALA A 594 25.92 -5.92 21.41
C ALA A 594 25.58 -7.41 21.30
N LYS A 595 26.62 -8.25 21.24
CA LYS A 595 26.52 -9.72 21.25
C LYS A 595 25.77 -10.25 22.50
N THR A 596 25.89 -9.53 23.62
CA THR A 596 25.20 -9.86 24.88
C THR A 596 23.69 -9.69 24.82
N LEU A 597 23.17 -8.92 23.85
CA LEU A 597 21.74 -8.72 23.64
C LEU A 597 21.17 -9.78 22.69
N SER A 598 21.88 -10.10 21.61
CA SER A 598 21.47 -11.08 20.61
C SER A 598 22.64 -11.41 19.66
N ASN A 599 22.65 -12.64 19.11
CA ASN A 599 23.53 -12.99 18.01
C ASN A 599 23.08 -12.33 16.67
N TYR A 600 21.86 -11.81 16.61
CA TYR A 600 21.28 -11.14 15.46
C TYR A 600 21.42 -9.63 15.60
N ILE A 601 21.54 -8.92 14.47
CA ILE A 601 21.49 -7.45 14.49
C ILE A 601 20.13 -7.01 15.02
N ARG A 602 20.15 -6.15 16.05
CA ARG A 602 18.98 -5.46 16.57
C ARG A 602 19.09 -3.97 16.26
N PRO A 603 18.51 -3.50 15.15
CA PRO A 603 18.75 -2.14 14.67
C PRO A 603 18.31 -1.06 15.66
N TYR A 604 17.35 -1.34 16.52
CA TYR A 604 16.87 -0.41 17.55
C TYR A 604 17.59 -0.55 18.91
N GLN A 605 18.62 -1.40 19.01
CA GLN A 605 19.44 -1.56 20.20
C GLN A 605 20.93 -1.26 19.95
N ILE A 606 21.22 -0.43 18.95
CA ILE A 606 22.58 0.01 18.63
C ILE A 606 22.99 1.17 19.54
N LYS A 607 22.07 2.12 19.78
CA LYS A 607 22.26 3.27 20.66
C LYS A 607 21.64 3.01 22.04
N PRO A 608 22.10 3.73 23.10
CA PRO A 608 21.52 3.64 24.45
C PRO A 608 20.02 3.91 24.48
N ALA A 609 19.35 3.38 25.51
CA ALA A 609 17.89 3.45 25.65
C ALA A 609 17.35 4.88 25.78
N ASP A 610 18.09 5.81 26.37
CA ASP A 610 17.74 7.21 26.52
C ASP A 610 17.82 8.01 25.21
N HIS A 611 18.48 7.47 24.20
CA HIS A 611 18.60 8.05 22.86
C HIS A 611 17.76 7.33 21.81
N ASN A 612 16.97 6.31 22.20
CA ASN A 612 16.21 5.49 21.28
C ASN A 612 14.90 4.98 21.92
N LEU A 613 13.79 5.57 21.54
CA LEU A 613 12.47 5.21 22.07
C LEU A 613 12.02 3.78 21.72
N LEU A 614 12.65 3.15 20.73
CA LEU A 614 12.40 1.76 20.33
C LEU A 614 13.33 0.74 21.01
N TYR A 615 14.24 1.18 21.87
CA TYR A 615 15.23 0.30 22.52
C TYR A 615 14.58 -0.88 23.26
N ASN A 616 13.46 -0.64 23.93
CA ASN A 616 12.72 -1.66 24.66
C ASN A 616 11.75 -2.47 23.77
N GLY A 617 11.79 -2.27 22.45
CA GLY A 617 10.98 -2.97 21.47
C GLY A 617 9.70 -2.24 21.08
N LEU A 618 9.02 -2.83 20.09
CA LEU A 618 7.75 -2.32 19.58
C LEU A 618 6.63 -2.59 20.57
N ASN A 619 5.74 -1.60 20.73
CA ASN A 619 4.53 -1.73 21.54
C ASN A 619 3.36 -1.16 20.74
N PHE A 620 2.25 -1.90 20.67
CA PHE A 620 1.08 -1.48 19.92
C PHE A 620 -0.03 -0.96 20.85
N THR A 621 -0.71 0.07 20.40
CA THR A 621 -1.91 0.62 21.05
C THR A 621 -3.10 0.41 20.11
N PRO A 622 -4.17 -0.29 20.51
CA PRO A 622 -5.29 -0.64 19.63
C PRO A 622 -5.95 0.54 18.90
N ALA A 623 -5.97 1.74 19.50
CA ALA A 623 -6.43 2.96 18.81
C ALA A 623 -5.74 3.20 17.45
N HIS A 624 -4.50 2.72 17.30
CA HIS A 624 -3.70 2.88 16.08
C HIS A 624 -4.19 2.05 14.88
N TYR A 625 -5.21 1.20 15.04
CA TYR A 625 -5.88 0.58 13.89
C TYR A 625 -6.59 1.59 13.00
N LEU A 626 -6.96 2.77 13.54
CA LEU A 626 -7.46 3.89 12.74
C LEU A 626 -6.67 5.17 13.06
N MET A 627 -6.55 6.03 12.08
CA MET A 627 -5.85 7.31 12.24
C MET A 627 -6.70 8.31 13.03
N PRO A 628 -6.10 9.19 13.86
CA PRO A 628 -6.84 10.26 14.51
C PRO A 628 -7.26 11.33 13.51
N LEU A 629 -8.43 11.92 13.71
CA LEU A 629 -8.83 13.14 13.05
C LEU A 629 -8.18 14.35 13.75
N PRO A 630 -7.64 15.34 13.02
CA PRO A 630 -7.01 16.50 13.64
C PRO A 630 -8.04 17.44 14.29
N GLN A 631 -7.63 18.16 15.32
CA GLN A 631 -8.47 19.11 16.05
C GLN A 631 -9.21 20.10 15.14
N SER A 632 -8.60 20.47 14.02
CA SER A 632 -9.19 21.38 13.04
C SER A 632 -10.51 20.89 12.44
N VAL A 633 -10.70 19.56 12.33
CA VAL A 633 -11.96 18.97 11.85
C VAL A 633 -13.07 19.28 12.85
N PHE A 634 -12.86 18.99 14.13
CA PHE A 634 -13.86 19.23 15.19
C PHE A 634 -14.19 20.70 15.33
N ARG A 635 -13.16 21.58 15.26
CA ARG A 635 -13.38 23.04 15.33
C ARG A 635 -14.25 23.55 14.17
N LYS A 636 -14.05 23.02 12.95
CA LYS A 636 -14.85 23.39 11.77
C LYS A 636 -16.28 22.88 11.84
N THR A 637 -16.48 21.69 12.41
CA THR A 637 -17.76 21.00 12.44
C THR A 637 -18.53 21.13 13.75
N ALA A 638 -17.97 21.83 14.76
CA ALA A 638 -18.66 22.15 15.99
C ALA A 638 -19.78 23.17 15.78
N THR A 639 -20.93 22.96 16.38
CA THR A 639 -22.03 23.93 16.44
C THR A 639 -21.71 25.10 17.39
N ASN A 640 -20.92 24.85 18.45
CA ASN A 640 -20.28 25.85 19.27
C ASN A 640 -18.77 25.77 19.07
N LYS A 641 -18.16 26.72 18.35
CA LYS A 641 -16.72 26.70 18.00
C LYS A 641 -15.77 26.75 19.22
N ALA A 642 -16.28 27.13 20.40
CA ALA A 642 -15.51 27.11 21.65
C ALA A 642 -15.52 25.74 22.36
N ASP A 643 -16.44 24.84 21.98
CA ASP A 643 -16.56 23.51 22.55
C ASP A 643 -16.53 22.42 21.46
N LEU A 644 -15.39 21.75 21.34
CA LEU A 644 -15.17 20.73 20.33
C LEU A 644 -16.13 19.54 20.45
N LYS A 645 -16.68 19.30 21.65
CA LYS A 645 -17.65 18.21 21.90
C LYS A 645 -18.99 18.45 21.21
N THR A 646 -19.26 19.67 20.76
CA THR A 646 -20.46 20.00 19.96
C THR A 646 -20.26 19.73 18.46
N SER A 647 -19.13 19.16 18.06
CA SER A 647 -18.87 18.73 16.68
C SER A 647 -19.86 17.63 16.27
N VAL A 648 -20.39 17.74 15.06
CA VAL A 648 -21.20 16.68 14.44
C VAL A 648 -20.34 15.48 13.99
N VAL A 649 -19.01 15.65 13.98
CA VAL A 649 -18.03 14.60 13.68
C VAL A 649 -17.46 14.09 15.00
N TYR A 650 -17.49 12.79 15.21
CA TYR A 650 -16.84 12.14 16.35
C TYR A 650 -15.41 11.68 16.01
N GLN A 651 -14.58 11.55 17.05
CA GLN A 651 -13.20 11.05 16.91
C GLN A 651 -13.18 9.52 16.80
N ASN A 652 -12.15 8.97 16.19
CA ASN A 652 -11.92 7.54 16.17
C ASN A 652 -11.63 6.99 17.57
N PRO A 653 -11.99 5.72 17.85
CA PRO A 653 -11.87 5.13 19.18
C PRO A 653 -10.47 5.25 19.77
N GLY A 654 -10.39 5.63 21.04
CA GLY A 654 -9.13 5.77 21.77
C GLY A 654 -8.29 7.01 21.42
N TRP A 655 -8.81 7.92 20.59
CA TRP A 655 -8.10 9.15 20.24
C TRP A 655 -8.75 10.39 20.88
N PRO A 656 -7.96 11.30 21.47
CA PRO A 656 -8.46 12.61 21.92
C PRO A 656 -8.73 13.54 20.75
N MET A 657 -9.48 14.64 21.00
CA MET A 657 -9.79 15.65 19.98
C MET A 657 -8.73 16.76 19.87
N ILE A 658 -7.70 16.75 20.71
CA ILE A 658 -6.72 17.83 20.86
C ILE A 658 -5.41 17.46 20.17
N ASP A 659 -4.92 18.32 19.29
CA ASP A 659 -3.65 18.16 18.60
C ASP A 659 -2.48 18.02 19.60
N GLY A 660 -1.49 17.19 19.25
CA GLY A 660 -0.31 16.93 20.06
C GLY A 660 -0.47 15.84 21.13
N ASN A 661 -1.70 15.37 21.40
CA ASN A 661 -1.95 14.28 22.35
C ASN A 661 -1.85 12.91 21.64
N GLY A 662 -1.30 11.92 22.35
CA GLY A 662 -1.26 10.53 21.93
C GLY A 662 -2.58 9.79 22.19
N ALA A 663 -2.67 8.56 21.68
CA ALA A 663 -3.82 7.69 21.91
C ALA A 663 -3.97 7.32 23.38
N GLU A 664 -5.21 7.14 23.81
CA GLU A 664 -5.61 6.60 25.11
C GLU A 664 -5.71 5.06 25.02
N THR A 665 -5.61 4.41 26.16
CA THR A 665 -5.79 2.96 26.20
C THR A 665 -7.27 2.62 26.01
N ILE A 666 -7.57 1.72 25.08
CA ILE A 666 -8.90 1.14 24.86
C ILE A 666 -8.83 -0.39 25.04
N GLU A 667 -9.92 -0.97 25.55
CA GLU A 667 -10.05 -2.43 25.73
C GLU A 667 -10.41 -3.15 24.42
#